data_41656b2177669dbd5edb4e713e48ed07
#
_entry.id   41656b2177669dbd5edb4e713e48ed07
#
_cell.length_a   1.000
_cell.length_b   1.000
_cell.length_c   1.000
_cell.angle_alpha   90.00
_cell.angle_beta   90.00
_cell.angle_gamma   90.00
#
_symmetry.space_group_name_H-M   'P 1'
#
loop_
_entity.id
_entity.type
_entity.pdbx_description
1 polymer ?
#
loop_
_entity_poly.entity_id
_entity_poly.type
_entity_poly.pdbx_seq_one_letter_code
_entity_poly.pdbx_strand_id
1 'polypeptide(L)'
;MPADRPGGLTGPSRRSVLRGLGALAGAAALAPALSLPARATPASTTAELVERWAVLQTGGPGLDLTDAHVKAAVKRVDRAATTVLTTLDRSAGRTALWPDLADWTRSNTVTTTFKRLRSIAVAWATPGTSVAADPAVAADVADGITWMHDHVYGPGIPRFDNDWDWEIGSASALVDTLVVLREHLGDALARSTAAIDHYTPDPNLWRADRQIATGANRVWIATVVAVRASLDGDEVALGRVRDALSDVEGAGANSVLAFVDGGTTEGEGTGEGFFRDGSFLQHWKHPYNGGYGKELLGTLSSLLHLLGDSPWQVTDPELANVYAWVTDAFDPLIVRGDMAASVCGREIARPSKQGHVAAQTVIEGTLRLIPSAPQDLAVTLTSLVAQWITEDTYRDFLAATTPASVVAANALLAAAPTPRGALVAHRQYPGMDKMMHRRPGFAVSVSAYSSRVYNYESIQNENLHGWHLSDGMVLLYTDDLGHYSEDYWPTVDPYRLPGTTVDTARLANSANFRETSDAAWVGGAAVPGATVGAYGQDLRARGSDLRALKSWFLVDDAVVCVGSGITAPAAGGVETVVENRKVRDGAALVVDGVAQGLGNGWSATLDDVRWCHLSGTAGYVFPGGARLHALREDRTHTWREINIKYGTDTPVTRPYVTAWLDHGAAPADAAYAYVMLPAADAAATRAFAEACGTAPGLRIIGQDATVHAVALGGTVAANFWAPASVPTGAGVPGEGGSLHADGPASVVVHESGPGSGGTEWTRPTTVALSDPTQTRAQVVVDLNRDGLRFVSADPGVTVTRRGSGWRIVAATAGLAGATVTASFV
;
A
#
# COMPACT_ATOMS: atom_id res chain seq x y z
N MET A 1 8.13 9.97 -54.09
CA MET A 1 6.68 10.09 -53.83
C MET A 1 6.44 9.60 -52.42
N PRO A 2 6.04 10.48 -51.47
CA PRO A 2 5.83 10.10 -50.08
C PRO A 2 4.42 9.59 -49.87
N ALA A 3 4.25 8.52 -49.06
CA ALA A 3 2.98 7.98 -48.67
C ALA A 3 2.47 8.68 -47.41
N ASP A 4 1.17 8.98 -47.41
CA ASP A 4 0.42 9.67 -46.39
C ASP A 4 0.46 8.97 -45.02
N ARG A 5 0.64 9.77 -43.97
CA ARG A 5 0.38 9.40 -42.57
C ARG A 5 -1.09 9.76 -42.23
N PRO A 6 -1.85 8.88 -41.61
CA PRO A 6 -3.14 9.25 -41.07
C PRO A 6 -2.99 10.07 -39.78
N GLY A 7 -3.86 11.05 -39.64
CA GLY A 7 -3.84 12.09 -38.62
C GLY A 7 -4.03 11.58 -37.18
N GLY A 8 -3.39 12.30 -36.26
CA GLY A 8 -3.43 12.07 -34.83
C GLY A 8 -4.84 12.24 -34.24
N LEU A 9 -5.20 11.32 -33.41
CA LEU A 9 -6.36 11.40 -32.54
C LEU A 9 -5.99 12.33 -31.36
N THR A 10 -6.66 13.48 -31.31
CA THR A 10 -6.59 14.41 -30.18
C THR A 10 -7.24 13.76 -28.95
N GLY A 11 -6.47 13.53 -27.90
CA GLY A 11 -6.97 13.09 -26.60
C GLY A 11 -7.93 14.08 -25.94
N PRO A 12 -8.74 13.66 -24.96
CA PRO A 12 -9.77 14.50 -24.35
C PRO A 12 -9.17 15.72 -23.64
N SER A 13 -9.83 16.87 -23.82
CA SER A 13 -9.38 18.17 -23.36
C SER A 13 -9.33 18.26 -21.82
N ARG A 14 -8.35 19.04 -21.31
CA ARG A 14 -8.05 19.34 -19.89
C ARG A 14 -9.24 19.82 -19.01
N ARG A 15 -10.45 19.93 -19.54
CA ARG A 15 -11.64 20.43 -18.79
C ARG A 15 -12.45 19.34 -18.08
N SER A 16 -12.25 18.06 -18.34
CA SER A 16 -13.02 16.96 -17.75
C SER A 16 -12.50 16.47 -16.38
N VAL A 17 -11.24 16.74 -16.04
CA VAL A 17 -10.62 16.27 -14.79
C VAL A 17 -11.05 17.10 -13.56
N LEU A 18 -11.54 18.33 -13.77
CA LEU A 18 -11.92 19.24 -12.68
C LEU A 18 -13.37 19.08 -12.18
N ARG A 19 -14.15 18.12 -12.69
CA ARG A 19 -15.56 17.93 -12.26
C ARG A 19 -15.79 16.91 -11.15
N GLY A 20 -14.76 16.14 -10.75
CA GLY A 20 -14.83 15.22 -9.61
C GLY A 20 -14.74 15.89 -8.23
N LEU A 21 -14.31 17.15 -8.14
CA LEU A 21 -14.15 17.92 -6.89
C LEU A 21 -15.36 18.78 -6.50
N GLY A 22 -16.49 18.64 -7.19
CA GLY A 22 -17.66 19.53 -7.07
C GLY A 22 -18.67 19.24 -5.97
N ALA A 23 -18.43 18.35 -5.02
CA ALA A 23 -19.42 17.98 -4.00
C ALA A 23 -19.13 18.47 -2.57
N LEU A 24 -18.17 19.39 -2.36
CA LEU A 24 -17.85 19.97 -1.03
C LEU A 24 -18.01 21.51 -0.98
N ALA A 25 -18.74 22.13 -1.92
CA ALA A 25 -19.02 23.56 -1.86
C ALA A 25 -20.32 23.83 -1.07
N GLY A 26 -20.21 23.87 0.26
CA GLY A 26 -21.35 24.16 1.11
C GLY A 26 -21.03 24.44 2.58
N ALA A 27 -19.92 25.13 2.90
CA ALA A 27 -19.71 25.74 4.22
C ALA A 27 -18.57 26.79 4.13
N ALA A 28 -18.86 27.95 3.47
CA ALA A 28 -18.02 29.12 3.63
C ALA A 28 -18.48 29.86 4.90
N ALA A 29 -18.09 29.37 6.08
CA ALA A 29 -18.12 30.13 7.34
C ALA A 29 -16.67 30.30 7.78
N LEU A 30 -16.24 31.58 7.85
CA LEU A 30 -15.01 32.11 8.46
C LEU A 30 -14.15 31.06 9.19
N ALA A 31 -13.29 30.35 8.45
CA ALA A 31 -12.23 29.59 9.06
C ALA A 31 -11.19 30.59 9.62
N PRO A 32 -10.74 30.45 10.88
CA PRO A 32 -9.57 31.19 11.35
C PRO A 32 -8.41 30.87 10.39
N ALA A 33 -7.62 31.90 10.07
CA ALA A 33 -6.43 31.72 9.25
C ALA A 33 -5.56 30.63 9.89
N LEU A 34 -5.55 29.42 9.31
CA LEU A 34 -4.66 28.36 9.70
C LEU A 34 -3.23 28.87 9.54
N SER A 35 -2.50 29.00 10.61
CA SER A 35 -1.05 29.20 10.57
C SER A 35 -0.45 27.88 10.09
N LEU A 36 -0.27 27.74 8.75
CA LEU A 36 0.44 26.61 8.15
C LEU A 36 1.87 26.57 8.69
N PRO A 37 2.48 25.37 8.79
CA PRO A 37 3.90 25.25 9.11
C PRO A 37 4.71 26.21 8.24
N ALA A 38 5.72 26.85 8.83
CA ALA A 38 6.52 27.84 8.13
C ALA A 38 7.15 27.25 6.86
N ARG A 39 7.00 27.95 5.75
CA ARG A 39 7.70 27.65 4.50
C ARG A 39 9.21 27.70 4.75
N ALA A 40 9.97 26.87 4.03
CA ALA A 40 11.43 26.92 4.12
C ALA A 40 11.94 28.35 3.82
N THR A 41 12.97 28.75 4.51
CA THR A 41 13.65 30.03 4.18
C THR A 41 14.17 29.93 2.75
N PRO A 42 13.92 30.94 1.87
CA PRO A 42 14.47 30.93 0.53
C PRO A 42 15.97 30.69 0.55
N ALA A 43 16.48 29.80 -0.28
CA ALA A 43 17.89 29.49 -0.42
C ALA A 43 18.37 29.97 -1.79
N SER A 44 19.37 30.84 -1.80
CA SER A 44 20.00 31.38 -3.01
C SER A 44 21.37 30.77 -3.29
N THR A 45 21.92 30.05 -2.33
CA THR A 45 23.26 29.46 -2.38
C THR A 45 23.25 27.99 -2.00
N THR A 46 24.26 27.24 -2.44
CA THR A 46 24.45 25.84 -2.06
C THR A 46 24.68 25.66 -0.58
N ALA A 47 25.37 26.62 0.09
CA ALA A 47 25.57 26.61 1.52
C ALA A 47 24.24 26.67 2.31
N GLU A 48 23.26 27.45 1.87
CA GLU A 48 21.93 27.51 2.49
C GLU A 48 21.16 26.20 2.30
N LEU A 49 21.37 25.45 1.19
CA LEU A 49 20.83 24.11 1.03
C LEU A 49 21.43 23.11 2.02
N VAL A 50 22.73 23.19 2.27
CA VAL A 50 23.42 22.36 3.28
C VAL A 50 22.85 22.61 4.68
N GLU A 51 22.63 23.88 5.06
CA GLU A 51 21.99 24.21 6.34
C GLU A 51 20.55 23.66 6.41
N ARG A 52 19.78 23.81 5.36
CA ARG A 52 18.41 23.29 5.28
C ARG A 52 18.38 21.77 5.47
N TRP A 53 19.32 21.05 4.85
CA TRP A 53 19.44 19.61 5.01
C TRP A 53 19.87 19.21 6.44
N ALA A 54 20.80 19.97 7.05
CA ALA A 54 21.19 19.75 8.45
C ALA A 54 20.01 19.92 9.43
N VAL A 55 19.16 20.94 9.21
CA VAL A 55 17.94 21.16 10.01
C VAL A 55 16.97 19.99 9.85
N LEU A 56 16.81 19.46 8.63
CA LEU A 56 15.95 18.30 8.37
C LEU A 56 16.42 17.04 9.13
N GLN A 57 17.75 16.88 9.30
CA GLN A 57 18.32 15.73 10.02
C GLN A 57 18.23 15.87 11.54
N THR A 58 18.39 17.07 12.08
CA THR A 58 18.60 17.31 13.52
C THR A 58 17.41 17.98 14.22
N GLY A 59 16.52 18.63 13.47
CA GLY A 59 15.50 19.52 13.98
C GLY A 59 16.00 20.96 14.15
N GLY A 60 17.28 21.23 13.88
CA GLY A 60 17.89 22.55 13.92
C GLY A 60 18.31 23.04 15.32
N PRO A 61 18.97 24.21 15.38
CA PRO A 61 19.51 24.76 16.64
C PRO A 61 18.44 25.29 17.60
N GLY A 62 17.22 25.52 17.11
CA GLY A 62 16.10 26.09 17.87
C GLY A 62 15.17 25.07 18.51
N LEU A 63 15.60 23.83 18.74
CA LEU A 63 14.77 22.80 19.37
C LEU A 63 14.29 23.21 20.76
N ASP A 64 13.00 23.21 21.01
CA ASP A 64 12.42 23.44 22.35
C ASP A 64 12.54 22.16 23.18
N LEU A 65 13.61 22.08 23.97
CA LEU A 65 13.87 20.96 24.89
C LEU A 65 12.93 20.94 26.11
N THR A 66 12.04 21.93 26.29
CA THR A 66 10.99 21.90 27.31
C THR A 66 9.77 21.13 26.84
N ASP A 67 9.55 21.01 25.53
CA ASP A 67 8.50 20.14 24.95
C ASP A 67 8.83 18.67 25.21
N ALA A 68 7.84 17.93 25.73
CA ALA A 68 8.02 16.54 26.14
C ALA A 68 8.32 15.61 24.96
N HIS A 69 7.70 15.82 23.79
CA HIS A 69 7.89 15.01 22.61
C HIS A 69 9.24 15.28 21.93
N VAL A 70 9.63 16.57 21.82
CA VAL A 70 10.97 16.95 21.33
C VAL A 70 12.05 16.33 22.22
N LYS A 71 11.91 16.46 23.54
CA LYS A 71 12.85 15.86 24.51
C LYS A 71 12.93 14.32 24.36
N ALA A 72 11.79 13.66 24.16
CA ALA A 72 11.75 12.22 23.95
C ALA A 72 12.43 11.83 22.61
N ALA A 73 12.22 12.60 21.54
CA ALA A 73 12.85 12.38 20.25
C ALA A 73 14.38 12.55 20.32
N VAL A 74 14.85 13.63 20.96
CA VAL A 74 16.29 13.88 21.21
C VAL A 74 16.91 12.75 22.02
N LYS A 75 16.22 12.26 23.06
CA LYS A 75 16.69 11.12 23.88
C LYS A 75 16.81 9.82 23.07
N ARG A 76 15.93 9.61 22.06
CA ARG A 76 16.07 8.43 21.16
C ARG A 76 17.29 8.55 20.26
N VAL A 77 17.52 9.75 19.70
CA VAL A 77 18.72 10.05 18.89
C VAL A 77 19.98 9.81 19.72
N ASP A 78 20.03 10.33 20.94
CA ASP A 78 21.14 10.16 21.87
C ASP A 78 21.40 8.67 22.20
N ARG A 79 20.36 7.93 22.55
CA ARG A 79 20.48 6.48 22.86
C ARG A 79 21.00 5.68 21.66
N ALA A 80 20.48 5.93 20.47
CA ALA A 80 20.91 5.23 19.26
C ALA A 80 22.40 5.46 19.00
N ALA A 81 22.87 6.69 19.13
CA ALA A 81 24.25 7.06 18.93
C ALA A 81 25.17 6.48 20.01
N THR A 82 24.83 6.66 21.29
CA THR A 82 25.67 6.20 22.42
C THR A 82 25.80 4.70 22.44
N THR A 83 24.77 3.95 22.03
CA THR A 83 24.84 2.47 21.91
C THR A 83 25.95 2.03 20.95
N VAL A 84 26.08 2.67 19.79
CA VAL A 84 27.08 2.29 18.78
C VAL A 84 28.44 2.95 19.07
N LEU A 85 28.49 4.14 19.67
CA LEU A 85 29.72 4.86 20.02
C LEU A 85 30.55 4.11 21.07
N THR A 86 29.90 3.45 22.03
CA THR A 86 30.57 2.67 23.10
C THR A 86 31.33 1.45 22.57
N THR A 87 30.95 0.93 21.41
CA THR A 87 31.53 -0.27 20.77
C THR A 87 32.42 0.05 19.57
N LEU A 88 32.64 1.33 19.28
CA LEU A 88 33.53 1.79 18.20
C LEU A 88 34.99 1.41 18.51
N ASP A 89 35.64 0.67 17.59
CA ASP A 89 37.05 0.35 17.68
C ASP A 89 37.93 1.52 17.19
N ARG A 90 38.75 2.07 18.10
CA ARG A 90 39.68 3.17 17.86
C ARG A 90 41.14 2.72 17.74
N SER A 91 41.38 1.42 17.77
CA SER A 91 42.73 0.87 17.66
C SER A 91 43.37 1.14 16.31
N ALA A 92 44.67 1.40 16.28
CA ALA A 92 45.40 1.64 15.03
C ALA A 92 45.45 0.39 14.11
N GLY A 93 45.35 -0.79 14.68
CA GLY A 93 45.37 -2.07 13.93
C GLY A 93 43.99 -2.65 13.63
N ARG A 94 42.92 -1.86 13.74
CA ARG A 94 41.56 -2.32 13.49
C ARG A 94 41.36 -2.78 12.06
N THR A 95 40.56 -3.82 11.87
CA THR A 95 40.14 -4.33 10.56
C THR A 95 38.69 -4.01 10.24
N ALA A 96 37.96 -3.41 11.19
CA ALA A 96 36.62 -2.89 11.06
C ALA A 96 36.38 -1.81 12.13
N LEU A 97 35.45 -0.91 11.92
CA LEU A 97 35.06 0.09 12.93
C LEU A 97 34.22 -0.52 14.06
N TRP A 98 33.57 -1.62 13.80
CA TRP A 98 32.85 -2.41 14.80
C TRP A 98 33.13 -3.89 14.61
N PRO A 99 33.49 -4.64 15.63
CA PRO A 99 33.85 -6.08 15.51
C PRO A 99 32.75 -6.96 14.90
N ASP A 100 31.47 -6.60 15.10
CA ASP A 100 30.33 -7.30 14.52
C ASP A 100 30.07 -6.93 13.05
N LEU A 101 30.81 -5.99 12.47
CA LEU A 101 30.77 -5.54 11.08
C LEU A 101 32.11 -5.78 10.36
N ALA A 102 32.76 -6.91 10.61
CA ALA A 102 34.05 -7.28 10.02
C ALA A 102 33.95 -8.17 8.77
N ASP A 103 32.72 -8.56 8.37
CA ASP A 103 32.50 -9.37 7.17
C ASP A 103 32.36 -8.46 5.93
N TRP A 104 33.51 -8.18 5.30
CA TRP A 104 33.60 -7.37 4.07
C TRP A 104 33.29 -8.15 2.79
N THR A 105 32.78 -9.37 2.88
CA THR A 105 32.26 -10.10 1.72
C THR A 105 30.81 -9.71 1.39
N ARG A 106 30.18 -8.93 2.26
CA ARG A 106 28.79 -8.49 2.15
C ARG A 106 28.71 -6.97 2.07
N SER A 107 28.15 -6.44 1.01
CA SER A 107 28.02 -5.00 0.77
C SER A 107 27.16 -4.26 1.83
N ASN A 108 26.19 -4.94 2.43
CA ASN A 108 25.38 -4.36 3.48
C ASN A 108 26.18 -4.05 4.76
N THR A 109 27.36 -4.64 4.96
CA THR A 109 28.30 -4.28 6.03
C THR A 109 28.79 -2.84 5.85
N VAL A 110 29.09 -2.43 4.61
CA VAL A 110 29.50 -1.05 4.25
C VAL A 110 28.38 -0.07 4.62
N THR A 111 27.18 -0.34 4.16
CA THR A 111 25.99 0.49 4.47
C THR A 111 25.72 0.59 5.97
N THR A 112 25.83 -0.53 6.71
CA THR A 112 25.58 -0.54 8.14
C THR A 112 26.62 0.26 8.90
N THR A 113 27.88 0.18 8.48
CA THR A 113 28.98 0.95 9.04
C THR A 113 28.73 2.47 8.88
N PHE A 114 28.40 2.93 7.68
CA PHE A 114 28.07 4.35 7.48
C PHE A 114 26.80 4.79 8.23
N LYS A 115 25.79 3.95 8.35
CA LYS A 115 24.59 4.25 9.17
C LYS A 115 24.93 4.42 10.64
N ARG A 116 25.88 3.66 11.20
CA ARG A 116 26.37 3.86 12.57
C ARG A 116 27.12 5.19 12.72
N LEU A 117 28.03 5.50 11.78
CA LEU A 117 28.72 6.81 11.75
C LEU A 117 27.72 7.97 11.67
N ARG A 118 26.72 7.86 10.77
CA ARG A 118 25.62 8.83 10.65
C ARG A 118 24.86 9.00 11.97
N SER A 119 24.52 7.91 12.64
CA SER A 119 23.79 7.97 13.92
C SER A 119 24.55 8.78 14.96
N ILE A 120 25.88 8.61 15.05
CA ILE A 120 26.75 9.37 15.95
C ILE A 120 26.82 10.85 15.52
N ALA A 121 27.03 11.11 14.22
CA ALA A 121 27.14 12.46 13.67
C ALA A 121 25.85 13.29 13.84
N VAL A 122 24.70 12.70 13.57
CA VAL A 122 23.40 13.35 13.77
C VAL A 122 23.17 13.67 15.25
N ALA A 123 23.52 12.75 16.16
CA ALA A 123 23.42 13.01 17.58
C ALA A 123 24.37 14.13 18.03
N TRP A 124 25.61 14.14 17.51
CA TRP A 124 26.58 15.20 17.77
C TRP A 124 26.03 16.57 17.36
N ALA A 125 25.35 16.67 16.24
CA ALA A 125 24.75 17.91 15.72
C ALA A 125 23.38 18.25 16.33
N THR A 126 22.75 17.33 17.07
CA THR A 126 21.42 17.56 17.66
C THR A 126 21.52 18.17 19.04
N PRO A 127 20.98 19.37 19.27
CA PRO A 127 20.98 20.00 20.60
C PRO A 127 20.33 19.10 21.66
N GLY A 128 20.95 19.02 22.83
CA GLY A 128 20.40 18.31 23.99
C GLY A 128 20.72 16.81 24.07
N THR A 129 21.48 16.25 23.13
CA THR A 129 22.08 14.93 23.30
C THR A 129 23.30 14.99 24.21
N SER A 130 23.71 13.86 24.77
CA SER A 130 24.87 13.76 25.65
C SER A 130 26.20 13.96 24.91
N VAL A 131 26.20 13.82 23.59
CA VAL A 131 27.37 13.96 22.72
C VAL A 131 27.36 15.24 21.88
N ALA A 132 26.40 16.11 22.11
CA ALA A 132 26.24 17.35 21.34
C ALA A 132 27.49 18.22 21.37
N ALA A 133 27.99 18.54 20.17
CA ALA A 133 29.18 19.38 19.97
C ALA A 133 30.47 18.92 20.70
N ASP A 134 30.55 17.63 21.09
CA ASP A 134 31.79 17.09 21.72
C ASP A 134 32.89 16.91 20.65
N PRO A 135 34.03 17.64 20.75
CA PRO A 135 35.06 17.56 19.73
C PRO A 135 35.74 16.18 19.64
N ALA A 136 35.73 15.37 20.70
CA ALA A 136 36.28 14.04 20.69
C ALA A 136 35.39 13.11 19.84
N VAL A 137 34.07 13.25 19.95
CA VAL A 137 33.12 12.48 19.14
C VAL A 137 33.19 12.89 17.66
N ALA A 138 33.36 14.18 17.36
CA ALA A 138 33.58 14.63 15.98
C ALA A 138 34.87 14.02 15.39
N ALA A 139 35.94 13.99 16.17
CA ALA A 139 37.21 13.38 15.77
C ALA A 139 37.09 11.86 15.54
N ASP A 140 36.34 11.14 16.38
CA ASP A 140 36.06 9.71 16.21
C ASP A 140 35.34 9.43 14.88
N VAL A 141 34.34 10.25 14.54
CA VAL A 141 33.59 10.07 13.27
C VAL A 141 34.48 10.43 12.07
N ALA A 142 35.29 11.49 12.14
CA ALA A 142 36.20 11.90 11.08
C ALA A 142 37.29 10.81 10.82
N ASP A 143 37.83 10.21 11.89
CA ASP A 143 38.76 9.07 11.80
C ASP A 143 38.08 7.83 11.18
N GLY A 144 36.83 7.54 11.59
CA GLY A 144 36.03 6.46 11.03
C GLY A 144 35.78 6.64 9.53
N ILE A 145 35.39 7.85 9.09
CA ILE A 145 35.21 8.18 7.68
C ILE A 145 36.52 8.03 6.91
N THR A 146 37.64 8.50 7.44
CA THR A 146 38.95 8.37 6.81
C THR A 146 39.33 6.90 6.64
N TRP A 147 39.15 6.11 7.68
CA TRP A 147 39.42 4.66 7.64
C TRP A 147 38.56 3.96 6.58
N MET A 148 37.25 4.26 6.52
CA MET A 148 36.33 3.69 5.51
C MET A 148 36.77 4.07 4.09
N HIS A 149 37.17 5.32 3.87
CA HIS A 149 37.64 5.77 2.57
C HIS A 149 38.91 5.02 2.13
N ASP A 150 39.84 4.81 3.04
CA ASP A 150 41.15 4.23 2.71
C ASP A 150 41.08 2.70 2.52
N HIS A 151 40.10 2.01 3.15
CA HIS A 151 40.06 0.55 3.17
C HIS A 151 38.85 -0.07 2.49
N VAL A 152 37.70 0.66 2.38
CA VAL A 152 36.41 0.05 2.02
C VAL A 152 35.66 0.84 0.95
N TYR A 153 35.61 2.18 1.00
CA TYR A 153 34.72 2.98 0.17
C TYR A 153 35.46 4.20 -0.44
N GLY A 154 36.46 3.93 -1.28
CA GLY A 154 37.24 4.96 -1.97
C GLY A 154 37.24 4.72 -3.50
N PRO A 155 37.61 5.73 -4.32
CA PRO A 155 37.51 5.66 -5.78
C PRO A 155 38.30 4.50 -6.44
N GLY A 156 39.27 3.94 -5.76
CA GLY A 156 40.08 2.79 -6.24
C GLY A 156 39.55 1.42 -5.80
N ILE A 157 38.45 1.36 -5.04
CA ILE A 157 37.94 0.12 -4.45
C ILE A 157 36.82 -0.44 -5.31
N PRO A 158 36.93 -1.69 -5.83
CA PRO A 158 35.89 -2.30 -6.65
C PRO A 158 34.62 -2.57 -5.87
N ARG A 159 33.45 -2.37 -6.50
CA ARG A 159 32.15 -2.80 -5.97
C ARG A 159 32.07 -4.32 -5.89
N PHE A 160 31.26 -4.81 -4.96
CA PHE A 160 30.91 -6.24 -4.82
C PHE A 160 29.51 -6.40 -4.29
N ASP A 161 28.91 -7.58 -4.48
CA ASP A 161 27.59 -8.01 -3.98
C ASP A 161 26.43 -7.17 -4.53
N ASN A 162 25.98 -6.11 -3.86
CA ASN A 162 24.76 -5.40 -4.23
C ASN A 162 25.05 -3.90 -4.50
N ASP A 163 24.83 -3.44 -5.74
CA ASP A 163 25.03 -2.05 -6.14
C ASP A 163 24.24 -1.03 -5.31
N TRP A 164 23.05 -1.41 -4.81
CA TRP A 164 22.26 -0.53 -3.95
C TRP A 164 23.01 -0.09 -2.70
N ASP A 165 23.79 -0.98 -2.10
CA ASP A 165 24.57 -0.65 -0.92
C ASP A 165 25.69 0.37 -1.23
N TRP A 166 26.25 0.33 -2.42
CA TRP A 166 27.31 1.25 -2.88
C TRP A 166 26.77 2.62 -3.27
N GLU A 167 25.75 2.64 -4.12
CA GLU A 167 25.29 3.86 -4.76
C GLU A 167 24.25 4.61 -3.93
N ILE A 168 23.44 3.89 -3.15
CA ILE A 168 22.30 4.45 -2.41
C ILE A 168 22.53 4.35 -0.90
N GLY A 169 22.62 3.12 -0.38
CA GLY A 169 22.61 2.90 1.07
C GLY A 169 23.78 3.54 1.81
N SER A 170 25.00 3.33 1.34
CA SER A 170 26.22 3.91 1.90
C SER A 170 26.32 5.39 1.60
N ALA A 171 26.09 5.79 0.35
CA ALA A 171 26.18 7.17 -0.09
C ALA A 171 25.20 8.09 0.67
N SER A 172 23.94 7.67 0.87
CA SER A 172 22.95 8.43 1.65
C SER A 172 23.38 8.63 3.09
N ALA A 173 23.88 7.57 3.76
CA ALA A 173 24.34 7.71 5.14
C ALA A 173 25.60 8.56 5.25
N LEU A 174 26.48 8.51 4.25
CA LEU A 174 27.68 9.29 4.21
C LEU A 174 27.38 10.78 3.97
N VAL A 175 26.55 11.16 2.96
CA VAL A 175 26.23 12.58 2.72
C VAL A 175 25.56 13.23 3.92
N ASP A 176 24.66 12.52 4.64
CA ASP A 176 24.06 13.04 5.87
C ASP A 176 25.11 13.32 6.95
N THR A 177 26.10 12.41 7.09
CA THR A 177 27.22 12.57 8.02
C THR A 177 28.08 13.77 7.66
N LEU A 178 28.43 13.90 6.36
CA LEU A 178 29.24 15.00 5.85
C LEU A 178 28.57 16.36 6.09
N VAL A 179 27.27 16.49 5.86
CA VAL A 179 26.51 17.74 6.07
C VAL A 179 26.64 18.25 7.50
N VAL A 180 26.42 17.38 8.49
CA VAL A 180 26.39 17.81 9.91
C VAL A 180 27.77 17.99 10.52
N LEU A 181 28.82 17.37 9.96
CA LEU A 181 30.19 17.46 10.46
C LEU A 181 31.15 18.24 9.55
N ARG A 182 30.69 18.85 8.45
CA ARG A 182 31.50 19.45 7.39
C ARG A 182 32.69 20.29 7.88
N GLU A 183 32.50 21.07 8.93
CA GLU A 183 33.53 21.96 9.47
C GLU A 183 34.61 21.23 10.30
N HIS A 184 34.37 19.95 10.63
CA HIS A 184 35.26 19.11 11.43
C HIS A 184 35.98 18.03 10.65
N LEU A 185 35.73 17.92 9.31
CA LEU A 185 36.24 16.83 8.49
C LEU A 185 37.57 17.18 7.75
N GLY A 186 37.91 18.47 7.63
CA GLY A 186 39.12 18.88 6.86
C GLY A 186 39.15 18.21 5.47
N ASP A 187 40.29 17.62 5.09
CA ASP A 187 40.48 16.96 3.78
C ASP A 187 39.58 15.74 3.60
N ALA A 188 39.09 15.13 4.67
CA ALA A 188 38.18 14.00 4.58
C ALA A 188 36.84 14.36 3.90
N LEU A 189 36.41 15.63 3.96
CA LEU A 189 35.22 16.11 3.29
C LEU A 189 35.36 15.93 1.74
N ALA A 190 36.36 16.55 1.15
CA ALA A 190 36.58 16.51 -0.30
C ALA A 190 36.85 15.08 -0.80
N ARG A 191 37.59 14.26 -0.02
CA ARG A 191 37.85 12.85 -0.35
C ARG A 191 36.53 12.02 -0.35
N SER A 192 35.65 12.29 0.59
CA SER A 192 34.38 11.58 0.69
C SER A 192 33.38 11.99 -0.38
N THR A 193 33.27 13.28 -0.72
CA THR A 193 32.42 13.73 -1.83
C THR A 193 32.91 13.18 -3.17
N ALA A 194 34.24 13.11 -3.39
CA ALA A 194 34.82 12.46 -4.56
C ALA A 194 34.54 10.94 -4.63
N ALA A 195 34.54 10.24 -3.48
CA ALA A 195 34.16 8.83 -3.44
C ALA A 195 32.67 8.63 -3.78
N ILE A 196 31.79 9.49 -3.26
CA ILE A 196 30.37 9.45 -3.60
C ILE A 196 30.17 9.73 -5.10
N ASP A 197 30.87 10.74 -5.65
CA ASP A 197 30.80 11.04 -7.08
C ASP A 197 31.29 9.86 -7.95
N HIS A 198 32.33 9.15 -7.51
CA HIS A 198 32.82 7.96 -8.20
C HIS A 198 31.75 6.86 -8.34
N TYR A 199 31.01 6.58 -7.25
CA TYR A 199 29.98 5.52 -7.26
C TYR A 199 28.64 6.02 -7.80
N THR A 200 28.27 7.29 -7.56
CA THR A 200 26.95 7.86 -7.85
C THR A 200 27.07 9.23 -8.53
N PRO A 201 27.66 9.32 -9.76
CA PRO A 201 27.91 10.59 -10.44
C PRO A 201 26.68 11.19 -11.11
N ASP A 202 25.68 10.38 -11.44
CA ASP A 202 24.58 10.76 -12.33
C ASP A 202 23.23 10.46 -11.70
N PRO A 203 22.33 11.46 -11.56
CA PRO A 203 21.01 11.26 -10.95
C PRO A 203 20.05 10.41 -11.77
N ASN A 204 20.34 10.13 -13.04
CA ASN A 204 19.51 9.32 -13.94
C ASN A 204 19.90 7.84 -13.96
N LEU A 205 21.14 7.51 -13.60
CA LEU A 205 21.74 6.20 -13.85
C LEU A 205 22.20 5.53 -12.57
N TRP A 206 22.10 4.21 -12.54
CA TRP A 206 22.58 3.40 -11.42
C TRP A 206 23.19 2.07 -11.86
N ARG A 207 23.81 1.35 -10.94
CA ARG A 207 24.58 0.12 -11.13
C ARG A 207 25.86 0.31 -11.98
N ALA A 208 26.72 -0.67 -11.91
CA ALA A 208 28.01 -0.64 -12.62
C ALA A 208 27.85 -0.56 -14.14
N ASP A 209 26.79 -1.13 -14.69
CA ASP A 209 26.44 -1.11 -16.11
C ASP A 209 25.63 0.13 -16.56
N ARG A 210 25.41 1.08 -15.64
CA ARG A 210 24.80 2.39 -15.92
C ARG A 210 23.37 2.29 -16.48
N GLN A 211 22.55 1.46 -15.87
CA GLN A 211 21.12 1.37 -16.20
C GLN A 211 20.35 2.63 -15.80
N ILE A 212 19.23 2.89 -16.45
CA ILE A 212 18.33 3.98 -16.07
C ILE A 212 17.72 3.66 -14.72
N ALA A 213 17.84 4.60 -13.77
CA ALA A 213 17.19 4.51 -12.48
C ALA A 213 15.71 4.89 -12.59
N THR A 214 14.83 4.15 -11.89
CA THR A 214 13.37 4.36 -11.91
C THR A 214 12.78 4.34 -10.51
N GLY A 215 11.56 4.85 -10.35
CA GLY A 215 10.82 4.82 -9.11
C GLY A 215 11.62 5.35 -7.92
N ALA A 216 11.58 4.65 -6.78
CA ALA A 216 12.27 5.06 -5.57
C ALA A 216 13.81 5.11 -5.74
N ASN A 217 14.40 4.23 -6.56
CA ASN A 217 15.84 4.22 -6.77
C ASN A 217 16.33 5.54 -7.40
N ARG A 218 15.60 6.06 -8.40
CA ARG A 218 15.91 7.34 -9.02
C ARG A 218 15.90 8.50 -8.01
N VAL A 219 14.89 8.54 -7.15
CA VAL A 219 14.79 9.61 -6.14
C VAL A 219 15.91 9.52 -5.10
N TRP A 220 16.27 8.32 -4.65
CA TRP A 220 17.40 8.14 -3.73
C TRP A 220 18.73 8.62 -4.34
N ILE A 221 19.00 8.20 -5.58
CA ILE A 221 20.22 8.61 -6.30
C ILE A 221 20.24 10.13 -6.51
N ALA A 222 19.14 10.70 -6.97
CA ALA A 222 18.98 12.14 -7.14
C ALA A 222 19.23 12.90 -5.81
N THR A 223 18.74 12.36 -4.69
CA THR A 223 18.98 12.96 -3.36
C THR A 223 20.45 12.90 -2.95
N VAL A 224 21.13 11.77 -3.17
CA VAL A 224 22.57 11.64 -2.91
C VAL A 224 23.36 12.68 -3.72
N VAL A 225 23.07 12.78 -5.02
CA VAL A 225 23.73 13.75 -5.90
C VAL A 225 23.43 15.19 -5.47
N ALA A 226 22.17 15.50 -5.10
CA ALA A 226 21.79 16.85 -4.65
C ALA A 226 22.53 17.29 -3.40
N VAL A 227 22.61 16.42 -2.37
CA VAL A 227 23.25 16.75 -1.11
C VAL A 227 24.78 16.86 -1.28
N ARG A 228 25.40 15.94 -2.06
CA ARG A 228 26.81 16.03 -2.43
C ARG A 228 27.11 17.33 -3.20
N ALA A 229 26.32 17.62 -4.24
CA ALA A 229 26.48 18.82 -5.05
C ALA A 229 26.34 20.12 -4.23
N SER A 230 25.46 20.12 -3.23
CA SER A 230 25.32 21.25 -2.30
C SER A 230 26.59 21.45 -1.45
N LEU A 231 27.22 20.37 -0.99
CA LEU A 231 28.49 20.41 -0.24
C LEU A 231 29.67 20.89 -1.10
N ASP A 232 29.70 20.47 -2.38
CA ASP A 232 30.79 20.82 -3.32
C ASP A 232 30.59 22.20 -3.99
N GLY A 233 29.42 22.83 -3.85
CA GLY A 233 29.08 24.05 -4.56
C GLY A 233 28.80 23.82 -6.06
N ASP A 234 28.43 22.59 -6.48
CA ASP A 234 28.19 22.19 -7.85
C ASP A 234 26.75 22.50 -8.31
N GLU A 235 26.54 23.74 -8.74
CA GLU A 235 25.26 24.23 -9.23
C GLU A 235 24.77 23.49 -10.49
N VAL A 236 25.71 22.99 -11.31
CA VAL A 236 25.36 22.22 -12.53
C VAL A 236 24.76 20.86 -12.19
N ALA A 237 25.35 20.16 -11.23
CA ALA A 237 24.79 18.91 -10.73
C ALA A 237 23.42 19.10 -10.09
N LEU A 238 23.18 20.19 -9.35
CA LEU A 238 21.86 20.53 -8.81
C LEU A 238 20.82 20.75 -9.92
N GLY A 239 21.19 21.41 -11.01
CA GLY A 239 20.36 21.54 -12.21
C GLY A 239 20.00 20.18 -12.81
N ARG A 240 20.99 19.28 -12.94
CA ARG A 240 20.76 17.90 -13.43
C ARG A 240 19.84 17.09 -12.51
N VAL A 241 19.96 17.25 -11.19
CA VAL A 241 19.05 16.61 -10.22
C VAL A 241 17.60 17.05 -10.44
N ARG A 242 17.36 18.36 -10.55
CA ARG A 242 16.01 18.88 -10.86
C ARG A 242 15.45 18.26 -12.14
N ASP A 243 16.27 18.24 -13.20
CA ASP A 243 15.87 17.76 -14.52
C ASP A 243 15.68 16.23 -14.54
N ALA A 244 16.41 15.49 -13.70
CA ALA A 244 16.27 14.05 -13.55
C ALA A 244 14.93 13.63 -12.95
N LEU A 245 14.32 14.43 -12.05
CA LEU A 245 13.00 14.10 -11.47
C LEU A 245 11.90 14.11 -12.53
N SER A 246 12.01 14.98 -13.52
CA SER A 246 11.10 15.09 -14.65
C SER A 246 11.58 14.28 -15.88
N ASP A 247 12.74 13.63 -15.79
CA ASP A 247 13.38 12.91 -16.91
C ASP A 247 13.50 13.75 -18.19
N VAL A 248 14.00 14.98 -18.07
CA VAL A 248 14.09 15.94 -19.19
C VAL A 248 14.86 15.35 -20.36
N GLU A 249 15.98 14.65 -20.11
CA GLU A 249 16.81 14.00 -21.13
C GLU A 249 16.06 12.86 -21.84
N GLY A 250 15.23 12.10 -21.11
CA GLY A 250 14.40 11.01 -21.65
C GLY A 250 13.03 11.47 -22.15
N ALA A 251 12.80 12.78 -22.29
CA ALA A 251 11.51 13.37 -22.69
C ALA A 251 10.33 12.92 -21.82
N GLY A 252 10.58 12.71 -20.52
CA GLY A 252 9.60 12.34 -19.53
C GLY A 252 9.29 10.85 -19.42
N ALA A 253 9.97 10.00 -20.20
CA ALA A 253 9.66 8.56 -20.25
C ALA A 253 9.84 7.85 -18.88
N ASN A 254 10.74 8.36 -18.05
CA ASN A 254 11.04 7.83 -16.71
C ASN A 254 10.83 8.89 -15.61
N SER A 255 10.00 9.90 -15.86
CA SER A 255 9.66 10.93 -14.86
C SER A 255 9.09 10.26 -13.62
N VAL A 256 9.64 10.57 -12.43
CA VAL A 256 9.11 10.08 -11.16
C VAL A 256 7.85 10.83 -10.74
N LEU A 257 7.55 11.96 -11.40
CA LEU A 257 6.37 12.79 -11.13
C LEU A 257 5.14 12.36 -11.96
N ALA A 258 5.39 11.67 -13.11
CA ALA A 258 4.32 11.19 -13.98
C ALA A 258 3.59 9.99 -13.39
N PHE A 259 2.31 9.84 -13.74
CA PHE A 259 1.63 8.56 -13.56
C PHE A 259 2.08 7.57 -14.63
N VAL A 260 2.24 6.30 -14.23
CA VAL A 260 2.54 5.20 -15.14
C VAL A 260 1.24 4.78 -15.84
N ASP A 261 1.05 5.21 -17.09
CA ASP A 261 -0.11 4.83 -17.91
C ASP A 261 0.26 3.63 -18.80
N GLY A 262 -0.50 2.53 -18.70
CA GLY A 262 -0.48 1.48 -19.70
C GLY A 262 0.29 0.21 -19.41
N GLY A 263 0.62 -0.05 -18.17
CA GLY A 263 1.19 -1.32 -17.72
C GLY A 263 2.70 -1.40 -17.81
N THR A 264 3.25 -2.31 -17.02
CA THR A 264 4.69 -2.61 -16.99
C THR A 264 5.06 -3.45 -18.19
N THR A 265 5.91 -2.96 -19.08
CA THR A 265 6.60 -3.81 -20.05
C THR A 265 7.67 -4.63 -19.34
N GLU A 266 7.83 -5.90 -19.72
CA GLU A 266 8.98 -6.68 -19.26
C GLU A 266 10.26 -6.05 -19.77
N GLY A 267 11.05 -5.47 -18.85
CA GLY A 267 12.31 -4.82 -19.14
C GLY A 267 12.71 -3.96 -17.96
N GLU A 268 13.98 -3.99 -17.58
CA GLU A 268 14.47 -3.16 -16.49
C GLU A 268 14.20 -1.68 -16.79
N GLY A 269 13.44 -1.03 -15.93
CA GLY A 269 13.33 0.40 -15.86
C GLY A 269 12.08 1.05 -16.45
N THR A 270 11.12 0.33 -17.01
CA THR A 270 9.89 0.94 -17.52
C THR A 270 8.67 0.48 -16.73
N GLY A 271 7.83 1.41 -16.29
CA GLY A 271 6.54 1.17 -15.66
C GLY A 271 6.56 1.03 -14.14
N GLU A 272 7.67 1.34 -13.46
CA GLU A 272 7.72 1.46 -12.01
C GLU A 272 7.30 2.85 -11.56
N GLY A 273 6.36 2.95 -10.61
CA GLY A 273 5.85 4.23 -10.13
C GLY A 273 4.38 4.19 -9.76
N PHE A 274 3.77 5.37 -9.61
CA PHE A 274 2.36 5.52 -9.28
C PHE A 274 1.48 5.51 -10.53
N PHE A 275 0.33 4.86 -10.40
CA PHE A 275 -0.75 4.82 -11.39
C PHE A 275 -1.87 5.78 -10.99
N ARG A 276 -2.72 6.18 -11.96
CA ARG A 276 -3.85 7.09 -11.72
C ARG A 276 -4.92 6.52 -10.78
N ASP A 277 -5.00 5.19 -10.66
CA ASP A 277 -5.91 4.51 -9.74
C ASP A 277 -5.41 4.49 -8.28
N GLY A 278 -4.18 4.98 -8.03
CA GLY A 278 -3.51 4.96 -6.73
C GLY A 278 -2.62 3.74 -6.51
N SER A 279 -2.53 2.82 -7.48
CA SER A 279 -1.56 1.72 -7.43
C SER A 279 -0.12 2.23 -7.47
N PHE A 280 0.79 1.49 -6.86
CA PHE A 280 2.23 1.68 -7.01
C PHE A 280 2.91 0.34 -7.26
N LEU A 281 3.68 0.24 -8.34
CA LEU A 281 4.48 -0.92 -8.65
C LEU A 281 5.98 -0.61 -8.57
N GLN A 282 6.74 -1.58 -8.08
CA GLN A 282 8.21 -1.57 -8.06
C GLN A 282 8.72 -2.99 -8.27
N HIS A 283 9.99 -3.15 -8.64
CA HIS A 283 10.55 -4.45 -9.04
C HIS A 283 9.68 -5.11 -10.12
N TRP A 284 9.39 -4.34 -11.17
CA TRP A 284 8.55 -4.62 -12.33
C TRP A 284 7.05 -4.70 -12.02
N LYS A 285 6.57 -5.70 -11.26
CA LYS A 285 5.15 -6.00 -11.13
C LYS A 285 4.69 -6.24 -9.68
N HIS A 286 5.47 -5.81 -8.67
CA HIS A 286 5.06 -5.98 -7.27
C HIS A 286 4.29 -4.77 -6.75
N PRO A 287 3.11 -4.97 -6.14
CA PRO A 287 2.40 -3.94 -5.37
C PRO A 287 3.25 -3.47 -4.18
N TYR A 288 3.57 -2.15 -4.13
CA TYR A 288 4.57 -1.69 -3.17
C TYR A 288 4.32 -0.29 -2.61
N ASN A 289 3.06 0.18 -2.50
CA ASN A 289 2.74 1.47 -1.88
C ASN A 289 3.37 1.60 -0.48
N GLY A 290 3.20 0.56 0.37
CA GLY A 290 3.70 0.53 1.74
C GLY A 290 5.19 0.15 1.89
N GLY A 291 5.88 -0.14 0.80
CA GLY A 291 7.32 -0.38 0.74
C GLY A 291 8.02 0.73 -0.04
N TYR A 292 8.35 0.49 -1.29
CA TYR A 292 9.07 1.47 -2.14
C TYR A 292 8.26 2.75 -2.40
N GLY A 293 6.93 2.69 -2.49
CA GLY A 293 6.09 3.88 -2.69
C GLY A 293 6.21 4.89 -1.55
N LYS A 294 6.15 4.43 -0.29
CA LYS A 294 6.36 5.30 0.87
C LYS A 294 7.78 5.89 0.94
N GLU A 295 8.79 5.08 0.57
CA GLU A 295 10.18 5.56 0.53
C GLU A 295 10.38 6.60 -0.59
N LEU A 296 9.73 6.40 -1.76
CA LEU A 296 9.71 7.40 -2.83
C LEU A 296 9.09 8.71 -2.31
N LEU A 297 7.90 8.67 -1.71
CA LEU A 297 7.25 9.86 -1.16
C LEU A 297 8.11 10.53 -0.08
N GLY A 298 8.64 9.74 0.87
CA GLY A 298 9.45 10.23 1.97
C GLY A 298 10.72 10.92 1.51
N THR A 299 11.44 10.32 0.55
CA THR A 299 12.68 10.88 0.01
C THR A 299 12.42 12.05 -0.93
N LEU A 300 11.43 11.91 -1.84
CA LEU A 300 11.06 12.98 -2.76
C LEU A 300 10.61 14.24 -1.99
N SER A 301 9.80 14.09 -0.95
CA SER A 301 9.37 15.23 -0.12
C SER A 301 10.56 15.92 0.56
N SER A 302 11.60 15.16 0.96
CA SER A 302 12.83 15.74 1.51
C SER A 302 13.63 16.49 0.45
N LEU A 303 13.73 15.93 -0.76
CA LEU A 303 14.41 16.57 -1.90
C LEU A 303 13.65 17.82 -2.38
N LEU A 304 12.33 17.76 -2.48
CA LEU A 304 11.50 18.93 -2.81
C LEU A 304 11.61 20.03 -1.75
N HIS A 305 11.69 19.66 -0.48
CA HIS A 305 11.96 20.60 0.62
C HIS A 305 13.35 21.21 0.51
N LEU A 306 14.38 20.43 0.18
CA LEU A 306 15.75 20.91 -0.04
C LEU A 306 15.79 21.95 -1.14
N LEU A 307 15.24 21.64 -2.32
CA LEU A 307 15.32 22.46 -3.53
C LEU A 307 14.25 23.58 -3.60
N GLY A 308 13.23 23.54 -2.75
CA GLY A 308 12.14 24.53 -2.75
C GLY A 308 12.62 25.95 -2.47
N ASP A 309 11.99 26.93 -3.12
CA ASP A 309 12.36 28.34 -3.02
C ASP A 309 13.87 28.61 -3.29
N SER A 310 14.44 27.86 -4.24
CA SER A 310 15.84 28.00 -4.69
C SER A 310 15.88 28.09 -6.22
N PRO A 311 17.03 28.45 -6.83
CA PRO A 311 17.23 28.42 -8.29
C PRO A 311 17.03 27.03 -8.90
N TRP A 312 17.12 25.96 -8.09
CA TRP A 312 16.99 24.57 -8.52
C TRP A 312 15.63 23.97 -8.16
N GLN A 313 14.65 24.80 -7.83
CA GLN A 313 13.27 24.35 -7.53
C GLN A 313 12.67 23.57 -8.69
N VAL A 314 12.00 22.46 -8.38
CA VAL A 314 11.21 21.69 -9.34
C VAL A 314 9.95 22.48 -9.71
N THR A 315 9.80 22.79 -11.01
CA THR A 315 8.65 23.59 -11.54
C THR A 315 7.77 22.79 -12.51
N ASP A 316 8.00 21.48 -12.61
CA ASP A 316 7.23 20.59 -13.47
C ASP A 316 5.75 20.59 -13.04
N PRO A 317 4.79 20.81 -13.97
CA PRO A 317 3.36 20.74 -13.66
C PRO A 317 2.90 19.39 -13.09
N GLU A 318 3.59 18.29 -13.40
CA GLU A 318 3.30 16.96 -12.88
C GLU A 318 3.60 16.80 -11.38
N LEU A 319 4.30 17.78 -10.77
CA LEU A 319 4.43 17.86 -9.32
C LEU A 319 3.06 17.81 -8.59
N ALA A 320 1.99 18.25 -9.26
CA ALA A 320 0.63 18.11 -8.72
C ALA A 320 0.23 16.66 -8.43
N ASN A 321 0.79 15.70 -9.16
CA ASN A 321 0.52 14.27 -8.94
C ASN A 321 1.03 13.78 -7.58
N VAL A 322 2.11 14.37 -7.05
CA VAL A 322 2.67 13.99 -5.74
C VAL A 322 1.66 14.22 -4.61
N TYR A 323 0.86 15.28 -4.70
CA TYR A 323 -0.23 15.51 -3.74
C TYR A 323 -1.37 14.51 -3.92
N ALA A 324 -1.70 14.14 -5.16
CA ALA A 324 -2.70 13.11 -5.46
C ALA A 324 -2.26 11.72 -4.94
N TRP A 325 -0.95 11.40 -4.92
CA TRP A 325 -0.49 10.14 -4.30
C TRP A 325 -0.88 10.06 -2.83
N VAL A 326 -0.82 11.17 -2.09
CA VAL A 326 -1.20 11.18 -0.67
C VAL A 326 -2.69 10.84 -0.50
N THR A 327 -3.57 11.43 -1.30
CA THR A 327 -5.03 11.28 -1.17
C THR A 327 -5.55 9.98 -1.80
N ASP A 328 -4.97 9.54 -2.91
CA ASP A 328 -5.52 8.44 -3.70
C ASP A 328 -4.78 7.12 -3.51
N ALA A 329 -3.44 7.18 -3.27
CA ALA A 329 -2.61 5.99 -3.15
C ALA A 329 -2.26 5.64 -1.69
N PHE A 330 -2.29 6.60 -0.74
CA PHE A 330 -1.93 6.33 0.64
C PHE A 330 -3.12 6.42 1.61
N ASP A 331 -3.93 7.49 1.56
CA ASP A 331 -5.02 7.65 2.53
C ASP A 331 -5.99 6.45 2.58
N PRO A 332 -6.44 5.86 1.46
CA PRO A 332 -7.30 4.69 1.54
C PRO A 332 -6.61 3.45 2.10
N LEU A 333 -5.29 3.35 1.97
CA LEU A 333 -4.49 2.19 2.39
C LEU A 333 -3.94 2.32 3.82
N ILE A 334 -4.04 3.49 4.46
CA ILE A 334 -3.68 3.68 5.88
C ILE A 334 -4.94 3.53 6.73
N VAL A 335 -5.00 2.45 7.51
CA VAL A 335 -6.13 2.12 8.37
C VAL A 335 -5.76 2.40 9.81
N ARG A 336 -6.19 3.54 10.35
CA ARG A 336 -5.93 3.94 11.74
C ARG A 336 -4.45 3.82 12.12
N GLY A 337 -3.59 4.36 11.25
CA GLY A 337 -2.14 4.34 11.41
C GLY A 337 -1.43 3.08 10.87
N ASP A 338 -2.14 2.03 10.47
CA ASP A 338 -1.58 0.81 9.91
C ASP A 338 -1.65 0.81 8.37
N MET A 339 -0.53 0.75 7.69
CA MET A 339 -0.46 0.59 6.23
C MET A 339 -0.92 -0.81 5.84
N ALA A 340 -1.80 -0.91 4.87
CA ALA A 340 -2.31 -2.18 4.39
C ALA A 340 -1.18 -3.15 3.98
N ALA A 341 -1.11 -4.29 4.65
CA ALA A 341 -0.04 -5.26 4.45
C ALA A 341 -0.02 -5.84 3.02
N SER A 342 -1.17 -5.85 2.33
CA SER A 342 -1.29 -6.29 0.92
C SER A 342 -0.44 -5.48 -0.06
N VAL A 343 0.06 -4.30 0.34
CA VAL A 343 0.87 -3.41 -0.50
C VAL A 343 2.28 -3.12 0.08
N CYS A 344 2.72 -3.93 1.06
CA CYS A 344 4.05 -3.78 1.68
C CYS A 344 5.11 -4.72 1.07
N GLY A 345 4.74 -5.58 0.12
CA GLY A 345 5.64 -6.54 -0.51
C GLY A 345 6.36 -7.42 0.53
N ARG A 346 7.66 -7.68 0.35
CA ARG A 346 8.45 -8.49 1.30
C ARG A 346 8.71 -7.81 2.66
N GLU A 347 8.42 -6.50 2.80
CA GLU A 347 8.66 -5.79 4.06
C GLU A 347 7.78 -6.30 5.21
N ILE A 348 6.66 -6.98 4.93
CA ILE A 348 5.86 -7.67 5.95
C ILE A 348 6.69 -8.66 6.80
N ALA A 349 7.71 -9.25 6.21
CA ALA A 349 8.62 -10.18 6.90
C ALA A 349 9.75 -9.48 7.70
N ARG A 350 9.78 -8.15 7.77
CA ARG A 350 10.77 -7.39 8.53
C ARG A 350 10.20 -6.94 9.87
N PRO A 351 10.76 -7.37 11.03
CA PRO A 351 10.23 -7.01 12.35
C PRO A 351 10.09 -5.49 12.57
N SER A 352 11.02 -4.72 12.01
CA SER A 352 11.11 -3.27 12.19
C SER A 352 10.36 -2.43 11.16
N LYS A 353 9.64 -3.06 10.18
CA LYS A 353 9.01 -2.37 9.04
C LYS A 353 7.50 -2.68 8.93
N GLN A 354 6.86 -2.96 10.06
CA GLN A 354 5.42 -3.27 10.08
C GLN A 354 4.56 -2.04 9.71
N GLY A 355 3.29 -2.24 9.43
CA GLY A 355 2.41 -1.24 8.80
C GLY A 355 2.38 0.13 9.47
N HIS A 356 2.36 0.20 10.83
CA HIS A 356 2.42 1.49 11.55
C HIS A 356 3.75 2.25 11.33
N VAL A 357 4.86 1.54 11.12
CA VAL A 357 6.14 2.17 10.76
C VAL A 357 6.10 2.66 9.31
N ALA A 358 5.44 1.90 8.43
CA ALA A 358 5.28 2.32 7.04
C ALA A 358 4.43 3.59 6.92
N ALA A 359 3.30 3.66 7.63
CA ALA A 359 2.45 4.84 7.67
C ALA A 359 3.16 6.07 8.26
N GLN A 360 4.00 5.90 9.30
CA GLN A 360 4.81 6.99 9.85
C GLN A 360 5.65 7.67 8.76
N THR A 361 6.28 6.92 7.86
CA THR A 361 7.07 7.48 6.74
C THR A 361 6.20 8.34 5.82
N VAL A 362 4.95 7.91 5.54
CA VAL A 362 4.00 8.69 4.74
C VAL A 362 3.60 9.98 5.47
N ILE A 363 3.33 9.92 6.76
CA ILE A 363 2.99 11.10 7.58
C ILE A 363 4.15 12.11 7.57
N GLU A 364 5.38 11.65 7.78
CA GLU A 364 6.58 12.49 7.73
C GLU A 364 6.79 13.14 6.35
N GLY A 365 6.56 12.37 5.27
CA GLY A 365 6.61 12.88 3.90
C GLY A 365 5.54 13.94 3.64
N THR A 366 4.31 13.68 4.08
CA THR A 366 3.19 14.61 3.92
C THR A 366 3.40 15.91 4.70
N LEU A 367 3.91 15.84 5.93
CA LEU A 367 4.26 17.02 6.73
C LEU A 367 5.23 17.95 5.99
N ARG A 368 6.20 17.39 5.25
CA ARG A 368 7.16 18.18 4.46
C ARG A 368 6.55 18.79 3.19
N LEU A 369 5.52 18.17 2.62
CA LEU A 369 4.81 18.68 1.44
C LEU A 369 3.85 19.84 1.73
N ILE A 370 3.22 19.87 2.92
CA ILE A 370 2.19 20.86 3.29
C ILE A 370 2.63 22.30 3.01
N PRO A 371 3.85 22.76 3.42
CA PRO A 371 4.26 24.16 3.24
C PRO A 371 4.34 24.62 1.78
N SER A 372 4.58 23.70 0.83
CA SER A 372 4.71 23.99 -0.60
C SER A 372 3.44 23.67 -1.40
N ALA A 373 2.44 23.08 -0.77
CA ALA A 373 1.19 22.69 -1.44
C ALA A 373 0.33 23.94 -1.77
N PRO A 374 -0.44 23.92 -2.88
CA PRO A 374 -1.54 24.86 -3.09
C PRO A 374 -2.48 24.88 -1.88
N GLN A 375 -3.05 26.06 -1.57
CA GLN A 375 -3.74 26.30 -0.30
C GLN A 375 -4.89 25.33 0.01
N ASP A 376 -5.70 24.96 -0.98
CA ASP A 376 -6.79 23.99 -0.85
C ASP A 376 -6.24 22.57 -0.55
N LEU A 377 -5.17 22.18 -1.21
CA LEU A 377 -4.49 20.93 -0.94
C LEU A 377 -3.78 20.94 0.41
N ALA A 378 -3.15 22.05 0.81
CA ALA A 378 -2.52 22.19 2.12
C ALA A 378 -3.55 21.98 3.26
N VAL A 379 -4.77 22.51 3.12
CA VAL A 379 -5.87 22.27 4.07
C VAL A 379 -6.25 20.80 4.11
N THR A 380 -6.39 20.16 2.95
CA THR A 380 -6.70 18.72 2.84
C THR A 380 -5.62 17.86 3.49
N LEU A 381 -4.35 18.09 3.15
CA LEU A 381 -3.21 17.33 3.70
C LEU A 381 -3.06 17.55 5.21
N THR A 382 -3.30 18.76 5.70
CA THR A 382 -3.29 19.07 7.14
C THR A 382 -4.37 18.26 7.88
N SER A 383 -5.57 18.20 7.33
CA SER A 383 -6.70 17.43 7.86
C SER A 383 -6.41 15.92 7.88
N LEU A 384 -5.76 15.38 6.84
CA LEU A 384 -5.32 13.99 6.77
C LEU A 384 -4.26 13.67 7.81
N VAL A 385 -3.21 14.46 7.90
CA VAL A 385 -2.13 14.26 8.89
C VAL A 385 -2.67 14.32 10.31
N ALA A 386 -3.55 15.29 10.62
CA ALA A 386 -4.21 15.36 11.92
C ALA A 386 -5.02 14.09 12.22
N GLN A 387 -5.76 13.58 11.22
CA GLN A 387 -6.51 12.32 11.36
C GLN A 387 -5.57 11.16 11.64
N TRP A 388 -4.54 10.93 10.83
CA TRP A 388 -3.64 9.78 10.97
C TRP A 388 -2.89 9.76 12.30
N ILE A 389 -2.44 10.93 12.78
CA ILE A 389 -1.76 11.04 14.08
C ILE A 389 -2.73 10.75 15.24
N THR A 390 -3.97 11.24 15.17
CA THR A 390 -4.91 11.14 16.29
C THR A 390 -5.63 9.79 16.36
N GLU A 391 -5.83 9.10 15.24
CA GLU A 391 -6.53 7.81 15.23
C GLU A 391 -5.61 6.60 15.49
N ASP A 392 -4.28 6.75 15.34
CA ASP A 392 -3.35 5.68 15.69
C ASP A 392 -3.11 5.63 17.20
N THR A 393 -3.90 4.79 17.88
CA THR A 393 -3.76 4.54 19.31
C THR A 393 -2.79 3.40 19.64
N TYR A 394 -2.27 2.71 18.62
CA TYR A 394 -1.27 1.65 18.79
C TYR A 394 0.15 2.21 18.80
N ARG A 395 0.45 3.14 17.90
CA ARG A 395 1.78 3.75 17.78
C ARG A 395 1.67 5.27 17.87
N ASP A 396 2.16 5.81 18.98
CA ASP A 396 2.26 7.27 19.14
C ASP A 396 3.28 7.84 18.15
N PHE A 397 2.79 8.58 17.14
CA PHE A 397 3.63 9.22 16.12
C PHE A 397 4.67 10.17 16.74
N LEU A 398 4.24 11.05 17.66
CA LEU A 398 5.13 12.03 18.28
C LEU A 398 6.20 11.36 19.14
N ALA A 399 5.86 10.25 19.78
CA ALA A 399 6.83 9.46 20.55
C ALA A 399 7.78 8.65 19.65
N ALA A 400 7.49 8.45 18.38
CA ALA A 400 8.22 7.54 17.48
C ALA A 400 9.06 8.25 16.40
N THR A 401 8.67 9.47 15.99
CA THR A 401 9.25 10.18 14.84
C THR A 401 10.53 10.99 15.19
N THR A 402 11.15 11.62 14.18
CA THR A 402 12.38 12.41 14.30
C THR A 402 12.13 13.75 14.99
N PRO A 403 13.17 14.42 15.57
CA PRO A 403 13.01 15.74 16.17
C PRO A 403 12.38 16.77 15.21
N ALA A 404 12.82 16.81 13.95
CA ALA A 404 12.27 17.71 12.93
C ALA A 404 10.78 17.44 12.67
N SER A 405 10.39 16.18 12.57
CA SER A 405 8.99 15.80 12.34
C SER A 405 8.11 16.06 13.57
N VAL A 406 8.65 15.94 14.80
CA VAL A 406 7.94 16.34 16.03
C VAL A 406 7.64 17.82 16.01
N VAL A 407 8.62 18.66 15.66
CA VAL A 407 8.42 20.12 15.58
C VAL A 407 7.33 20.46 14.56
N ALA A 408 7.39 19.87 13.36
CA ALA A 408 6.39 20.10 12.31
C ALA A 408 4.99 19.63 12.74
N ALA A 409 4.88 18.44 13.34
CA ALA A 409 3.60 17.88 13.79
C ALA A 409 3.01 18.67 14.97
N ASN A 410 3.84 19.08 15.94
CA ASN A 410 3.40 19.93 17.04
C ASN A 410 2.85 21.26 16.54
N ALA A 411 3.52 21.90 15.57
CA ALA A 411 3.05 23.14 14.97
C ALA A 411 1.70 22.95 14.24
N LEU A 412 1.55 21.85 13.48
CA LEU A 412 0.31 21.51 12.82
C LEU A 412 -0.82 21.26 13.82
N LEU A 413 -0.60 20.45 14.85
CA LEU A 413 -1.61 20.10 15.84
C LEU A 413 -1.99 21.29 16.74
N ALA A 414 -1.05 22.20 17.04
CA ALA A 414 -1.31 23.43 17.79
C ALA A 414 -2.29 24.37 17.07
N ALA A 415 -2.35 24.31 15.73
CA ALA A 415 -3.33 25.03 14.94
C ALA A 415 -4.74 24.41 15.03
N ALA A 416 -4.92 23.31 15.77
CA ALA A 416 -6.17 22.61 15.99
C ALA A 416 -6.97 22.34 14.68
N PRO A 417 -6.36 21.75 13.64
CA PRO A 417 -7.05 21.49 12.40
C PRO A 417 -8.19 20.49 12.62
N THR A 418 -9.25 20.60 11.83
CA THR A 418 -10.32 19.60 11.84
C THR A 418 -9.82 18.32 11.17
N PRO A 419 -9.73 17.18 11.90
CA PRO A 419 -9.40 15.91 11.28
C PRO A 419 -10.42 15.51 10.21
N ARG A 420 -9.98 14.77 9.16
CA ARG A 420 -10.86 14.30 8.06
C ARG A 420 -12.06 13.47 8.56
N GLY A 421 -11.92 12.78 9.69
CA GLY A 421 -12.88 11.81 10.14
C GLY A 421 -12.63 10.41 9.57
N ALA A 422 -13.51 9.45 9.90
CA ALA A 422 -13.39 8.09 9.37
C ALA A 422 -13.61 8.08 7.85
N LEU A 423 -12.73 7.39 7.12
CA LEU A 423 -12.90 7.19 5.68
C LEU A 423 -13.97 6.13 5.42
N VAL A 424 -14.94 6.49 4.59
CA VAL A 424 -15.99 5.59 4.11
C VAL A 424 -15.85 5.50 2.59
N ALA A 425 -15.36 4.37 2.08
CA ALA A 425 -15.03 4.22 0.68
C ALA A 425 -14.91 2.75 0.27
N HIS A 426 -15.17 2.47 -1.01
CA HIS A 426 -14.73 1.26 -1.70
C HIS A 426 -13.83 1.65 -2.86
N ARG A 427 -12.59 1.14 -2.88
CA ARG A 427 -11.58 1.46 -3.89
C ARG A 427 -11.10 0.21 -4.59
N GLN A 428 -11.04 0.27 -5.91
CA GLN A 428 -10.40 -0.71 -6.77
C GLN A 428 -9.02 -0.18 -7.18
N TYR A 429 -8.04 -1.06 -7.21
CA TYR A 429 -6.68 -0.79 -7.67
C TYR A 429 -6.30 -1.77 -8.78
N PRO A 430 -6.89 -1.62 -9.98
CA PRO A 430 -6.65 -2.55 -11.10
C PRO A 430 -5.20 -2.59 -11.56
N GLY A 431 -4.41 -1.52 -11.35
CA GLY A 431 -2.98 -1.50 -11.67
C GLY A 431 -2.13 -2.44 -10.81
N MET A 432 -2.61 -2.83 -9.63
CA MET A 432 -1.88 -3.71 -8.71
C MET A 432 -2.69 -4.93 -8.22
N ASP A 433 -3.84 -5.22 -8.84
CA ASP A 433 -4.71 -6.34 -8.49
C ASP A 433 -5.10 -6.37 -7.00
N LYS A 434 -5.52 -5.23 -6.44
CA LYS A 434 -5.94 -5.09 -5.04
C LYS A 434 -7.24 -4.32 -4.94
N MET A 435 -7.92 -4.48 -3.83
CA MET A 435 -9.03 -3.61 -3.43
C MET A 435 -8.98 -3.25 -1.96
N MET A 436 -9.60 -2.14 -1.59
CA MET A 436 -9.79 -1.70 -0.22
C MET A 436 -11.22 -1.21 0.00
N HIS A 437 -11.85 -1.73 1.05
CA HIS A 437 -13.18 -1.34 1.50
C HIS A 437 -13.08 -0.78 2.91
N ARG A 438 -13.50 0.47 3.09
CA ARG A 438 -13.39 1.22 4.35
C ARG A 438 -14.77 1.57 4.89
N ARG A 439 -15.00 1.21 6.14
CA ARG A 439 -16.22 1.52 6.90
C ARG A 439 -15.86 2.06 8.28
N PRO A 440 -16.77 2.76 8.99
CA PRO A 440 -16.54 3.08 10.38
C PRO A 440 -16.30 1.80 11.20
N GLY A 441 -15.15 1.74 11.90
CA GLY A 441 -14.78 0.61 12.75
C GLY A 441 -14.04 -0.54 12.07
N PHE A 442 -14.01 -0.63 10.72
CA PHE A 442 -13.25 -1.69 10.06
C PHE A 442 -12.76 -1.31 8.65
N ALA A 443 -11.82 -2.08 8.15
CA ALA A 443 -11.46 -2.10 6.73
C ALA A 443 -11.19 -3.53 6.26
N VAL A 444 -11.46 -3.79 4.98
CA VAL A 444 -11.16 -5.07 4.32
C VAL A 444 -10.35 -4.80 3.07
N SER A 445 -9.21 -5.49 2.94
CA SER A 445 -8.42 -5.53 1.70
C SER A 445 -8.42 -6.95 1.13
N VAL A 446 -8.55 -7.08 -0.20
CA VAL A 446 -8.32 -8.35 -0.89
C VAL A 446 -7.08 -8.24 -1.74
N SER A 447 -6.20 -9.23 -1.60
CA SER A 447 -4.94 -9.34 -2.34
C SER A 447 -5.06 -10.47 -3.37
N ALA A 448 -4.95 -10.10 -4.65
CA ALA A 448 -4.96 -11.02 -5.78
C ALA A 448 -3.74 -10.79 -6.69
N TYR A 449 -3.57 -11.63 -7.71
CA TYR A 449 -2.59 -11.48 -8.77
C TYR A 449 -3.14 -12.03 -10.09
N SER A 450 -2.61 -11.54 -11.21
CA SER A 450 -3.03 -11.89 -12.56
C SER A 450 -1.82 -12.07 -13.50
N SER A 451 -2.04 -12.06 -14.78
CA SER A 451 -0.98 -11.98 -15.79
C SER A 451 -0.20 -10.64 -15.75
N ARG A 452 -0.72 -9.62 -15.05
CA ARG A 452 -0.15 -8.27 -14.96
C ARG A 452 0.67 -8.05 -13.69
N VAL A 453 0.36 -8.74 -12.60
CA VAL A 453 0.91 -8.52 -11.25
C VAL A 453 1.50 -9.82 -10.73
N TYR A 454 2.67 -9.74 -10.10
CA TYR A 454 3.30 -10.89 -9.47
C TYR A 454 2.55 -11.35 -8.21
N ASN A 455 2.64 -12.65 -7.92
CA ASN A 455 2.02 -13.28 -6.76
C ASN A 455 2.61 -12.76 -5.43
N TYR A 456 3.93 -12.86 -5.24
CA TYR A 456 4.63 -12.32 -4.07
C TYR A 456 6.12 -12.12 -4.37
N GLU A 457 6.80 -11.35 -3.51
CA GLU A 457 8.24 -11.16 -3.60
C GLU A 457 8.96 -11.90 -2.48
N SER A 458 10.02 -12.63 -2.84
CA SER A 458 10.98 -13.23 -1.92
C SER A 458 12.37 -13.12 -2.51
N ILE A 459 13.17 -12.17 -2.04
CA ILE A 459 14.55 -11.97 -2.49
C ILE A 459 15.47 -11.75 -1.30
N GLN A 460 16.75 -12.05 -1.46
CA GLN A 460 17.77 -11.89 -0.40
C GLN A 460 17.40 -12.58 0.92
N ASN A 461 16.76 -13.75 0.85
CA ASN A 461 16.28 -14.52 2.00
C ASN A 461 15.27 -13.77 2.90
N GLU A 462 14.43 -12.92 2.30
CA GLU A 462 13.33 -12.26 2.97
C GLU A 462 11.99 -12.79 2.45
N ASN A 463 10.95 -12.83 3.28
CA ASN A 463 9.59 -13.26 2.98
C ASN A 463 9.52 -14.68 2.39
N LEU A 464 10.16 -15.62 3.09
CA LEU A 464 10.36 -16.99 2.62
C LEU A 464 9.05 -17.79 2.48
N HIS A 465 7.99 -17.41 3.19
CA HIS A 465 6.70 -18.09 3.27
C HIS A 465 5.55 -17.28 2.65
N GLY A 466 5.85 -16.43 1.67
CA GLY A 466 4.85 -15.56 1.03
C GLY A 466 3.93 -16.22 0.00
N TRP A 467 3.94 -17.54 -0.13
CA TRP A 467 3.36 -18.33 -1.23
C TRP A 467 1.93 -17.95 -1.61
N HIS A 468 1.05 -17.76 -0.62
CA HIS A 468 -0.39 -17.58 -0.79
C HIS A 468 -0.87 -16.15 -0.53
N LEU A 469 0.04 -15.16 -0.45
CA LEU A 469 -0.31 -13.76 -0.15
C LEU A 469 -1.25 -13.12 -1.18
N SER A 470 -1.30 -13.65 -2.41
CA SER A 470 -2.14 -13.12 -3.48
C SER A 470 -3.13 -14.14 -4.06
N ASP A 471 -3.37 -15.27 -3.37
CA ASP A 471 -4.37 -16.26 -3.75
C ASP A 471 -5.80 -15.88 -3.28
N GLY A 472 -6.10 -14.58 -3.26
CA GLY A 472 -7.33 -14.02 -2.74
C GLY A 472 -7.31 -13.87 -1.22
N MET A 473 -6.14 -13.55 -0.63
CA MET A 473 -6.03 -13.28 0.80
C MET A 473 -6.90 -12.09 1.19
N VAL A 474 -7.68 -12.25 2.24
CA VAL A 474 -8.51 -11.22 2.86
C VAL A 474 -7.83 -10.72 4.12
N LEU A 475 -7.56 -9.44 4.19
CA LEU A 475 -7.03 -8.79 5.38
C LEU A 475 -8.15 -7.95 6.01
N LEU A 476 -8.51 -8.30 7.24
CA LEU A 476 -9.53 -7.61 8.03
C LEU A 476 -8.87 -6.77 9.13
N TYR A 477 -9.06 -5.46 9.07
CA TYR A 477 -8.63 -4.48 10.07
C TYR A 477 -9.81 -4.12 10.96
N THR A 478 -9.65 -4.25 12.28
CA THR A 478 -10.66 -3.96 13.30
C THR A 478 -10.08 -3.03 14.36
N ASP A 479 -10.68 -2.96 15.53
CA ASP A 479 -10.16 -2.24 16.70
C ASP A 479 -8.88 -2.86 17.28
N ASP A 480 -8.48 -4.07 16.86
CA ASP A 480 -7.18 -4.66 17.18
C ASP A 480 -6.09 -4.13 16.26
N LEU A 481 -5.62 -2.90 16.51
CA LEU A 481 -4.63 -2.21 15.68
C LEU A 481 -3.27 -2.91 15.65
N GLY A 482 -2.95 -3.74 16.65
CA GLY A 482 -1.72 -4.54 16.70
C GLY A 482 -1.80 -5.85 15.91
N HIS A 483 -2.94 -6.18 15.30
CA HIS A 483 -3.15 -7.51 14.71
C HIS A 483 -2.04 -7.94 13.77
N TYR A 484 -1.71 -7.12 12.77
CA TYR A 484 -0.67 -7.43 11.78
C TYR A 484 0.74 -7.00 12.21
N SER A 485 0.89 -6.26 13.32
CA SER A 485 2.17 -5.69 13.78
C SER A 485 2.79 -6.43 14.98
N GLU A 486 2.05 -7.30 15.67
CA GLU A 486 2.50 -8.02 16.86
C GLU A 486 2.81 -9.48 16.54
N ASP A 487 3.90 -9.70 15.80
CA ASP A 487 4.39 -11.03 15.42
C ASP A 487 3.38 -11.90 14.66
N TYR A 488 2.45 -11.27 13.91
CA TYR A 488 1.50 -11.99 13.07
C TYR A 488 2.22 -12.81 12.00
N TRP A 489 3.12 -12.21 11.26
CA TRP A 489 3.74 -12.80 10.08
C TRP A 489 4.60 -14.03 10.36
N PRO A 490 5.43 -14.10 11.42
CA PRO A 490 6.14 -15.34 11.75
C PRO A 490 5.23 -16.41 12.34
N THR A 491 4.07 -16.05 12.95
CA THR A 491 3.25 -17.00 13.71
C THR A 491 1.96 -17.43 13.00
N VAL A 492 1.50 -16.70 11.97
CA VAL A 492 0.37 -17.17 11.16
C VAL A 492 0.73 -18.46 10.42
N ASP A 493 -0.22 -19.41 10.30
CA ASP A 493 -0.03 -20.54 9.39
C ASP A 493 -0.06 -20.03 7.94
N PRO A 494 1.07 -20.02 7.21
CA PRO A 494 1.15 -19.46 5.86
C PRO A 494 0.42 -20.30 4.80
N TYR A 495 0.02 -21.53 5.14
CA TYR A 495 -0.84 -22.38 4.30
C TYR A 495 -2.32 -22.09 4.48
N ARG A 496 -2.71 -21.36 5.52
CA ARG A 496 -4.10 -21.02 5.84
C ARG A 496 -4.31 -19.53 6.04
N LEU A 497 -3.95 -18.71 5.04
CA LEU A 497 -4.23 -17.28 5.09
C LEU A 497 -5.72 -17.01 4.85
N PRO A 498 -6.37 -16.08 5.58
CA PRO A 498 -7.81 -15.83 5.44
C PRO A 498 -8.22 -15.52 4.00
N GLY A 499 -9.34 -16.08 3.56
CA GLY A 499 -9.89 -15.87 2.22
C GLY A 499 -9.25 -16.70 1.09
N THR A 500 -8.09 -17.34 1.31
CA THR A 500 -7.41 -18.13 0.28
C THR A 500 -8.11 -19.46 0.02
N THR A 501 -7.97 -19.97 -1.20
CA THR A 501 -8.27 -21.36 -1.57
C THR A 501 -6.94 -21.98 -1.99
N VAL A 502 -6.51 -23.02 -1.29
CA VAL A 502 -5.13 -23.52 -1.37
C VAL A 502 -5.08 -25.05 -1.47
N ASP A 503 -4.08 -25.54 -2.21
CA ASP A 503 -3.61 -26.91 -2.12
C ASP A 503 -2.78 -27.07 -0.82
N THR A 504 -3.03 -28.11 -0.07
CA THR A 504 -2.38 -28.37 1.23
C THR A 504 -0.96 -28.95 1.09
N ALA A 505 -0.44 -29.11 -0.11
CA ALA A 505 0.92 -29.56 -0.39
C ALA A 505 1.96 -28.61 0.22
N ARG A 506 3.03 -29.18 0.81
CA ARG A 506 4.07 -28.39 1.42
C ARG A 506 4.99 -27.79 0.37
N LEU A 507 5.32 -26.50 0.56
CA LEU A 507 6.16 -25.72 -0.33
C LEU A 507 7.54 -25.47 0.32
N ALA A 508 8.58 -25.38 -0.52
CA ALA A 508 9.91 -24.97 -0.09
C ALA A 508 9.94 -23.44 0.14
N ASN A 509 10.88 -22.97 0.93
CA ASN A 509 11.14 -21.54 1.11
C ASN A 509 11.29 -20.86 -0.26
N SER A 510 10.63 -19.71 -0.44
CA SER A 510 10.66 -18.94 -1.67
C SER A 510 10.18 -19.70 -2.92
N ALA A 511 9.35 -20.73 -2.77
CA ALA A 511 8.81 -21.46 -3.92
C ALA A 511 7.92 -20.54 -4.78
N ASN A 512 8.12 -20.58 -6.11
CA ASN A 512 7.26 -19.92 -7.11
C ASN A 512 7.10 -18.39 -6.91
N PHE A 513 8.10 -17.70 -6.31
CA PHE A 513 8.02 -16.25 -6.13
C PHE A 513 8.23 -15.52 -7.46
N ARG A 514 7.69 -14.30 -7.55
CA ARG A 514 7.83 -13.42 -8.72
C ARG A 514 7.26 -14.06 -10.00
N GLU A 515 6.11 -14.74 -9.85
CA GLU A 515 5.39 -15.31 -10.98
C GLU A 515 4.05 -14.61 -11.20
N THR A 516 3.69 -14.42 -12.47
CA THR A 516 2.36 -13.97 -12.88
C THR A 516 1.43 -15.18 -13.09
N SER A 517 0.13 -14.94 -13.06
CA SER A 517 -0.87 -15.94 -13.47
C SER A 517 -0.99 -16.03 -15.00
N ASP A 518 -1.53 -17.16 -15.52
CA ASP A 518 -1.96 -17.28 -16.90
C ASP A 518 -3.33 -16.62 -17.12
N ALA A 519 -4.06 -16.28 -16.05
CA ALA A 519 -5.35 -15.64 -16.11
C ALA A 519 -5.22 -14.11 -16.01
N ALA A 520 -5.97 -13.41 -16.85
CA ALA A 520 -6.05 -11.96 -16.84
C ALA A 520 -7.21 -11.45 -15.97
N TRP A 521 -8.21 -12.28 -15.64
CA TRP A 521 -9.41 -11.85 -14.96
C TRP A 521 -9.14 -11.61 -13.46
N VAL A 522 -8.75 -10.40 -13.11
CA VAL A 522 -8.65 -9.89 -11.73
C VAL A 522 -9.07 -8.43 -11.71
N GLY A 523 -9.95 -8.07 -10.79
CA GLY A 523 -10.45 -6.71 -10.65
C GLY A 523 -11.93 -6.69 -10.33
N GLY A 524 -12.59 -5.57 -10.60
CA GLY A 524 -14.00 -5.43 -10.26
C GLY A 524 -14.59 -4.07 -10.59
N ALA A 525 -15.83 -3.85 -10.21
CA ALA A 525 -16.54 -2.59 -10.36
C ALA A 525 -16.91 -2.00 -9.01
N ALA A 526 -16.86 -0.68 -8.89
CA ALA A 526 -17.19 0.09 -7.69
C ALA A 526 -18.24 1.15 -8.00
N VAL A 527 -19.24 1.31 -7.15
CA VAL A 527 -20.23 2.40 -7.28
C VAL A 527 -19.63 3.68 -6.70
N PRO A 528 -19.42 4.75 -7.49
CA PRO A 528 -18.83 5.98 -7.01
C PRO A 528 -19.64 6.60 -5.87
N GLY A 529 -18.96 7.00 -4.78
CA GLY A 529 -19.59 7.64 -3.62
C GLY A 529 -20.41 6.69 -2.73
N ALA A 530 -20.44 5.38 -3.03
CA ALA A 530 -21.06 4.37 -2.20
C ALA A 530 -20.02 3.38 -1.66
N THR A 531 -20.42 2.60 -0.68
CA THR A 531 -19.63 1.48 -0.12
C THR A 531 -20.10 0.14 -0.70
N VAL A 532 -20.21 0.12 -2.03
CA VAL A 532 -20.71 -1.02 -2.79
C VAL A 532 -19.78 -1.32 -3.95
N GLY A 533 -19.39 -2.58 -4.09
CA GLY A 533 -18.55 -3.04 -5.17
C GLY A 533 -18.52 -4.55 -5.33
N ALA A 534 -17.97 -4.98 -6.44
CA ALA A 534 -17.66 -6.37 -6.74
C ALA A 534 -16.17 -6.47 -7.03
N TYR A 535 -15.54 -7.56 -6.62
CA TYR A 535 -14.15 -7.89 -6.92
C TYR A 535 -14.06 -9.39 -7.21
N GLY A 536 -13.18 -9.81 -8.10
CA GLY A 536 -13.01 -11.22 -8.41
C GLY A 536 -11.61 -11.58 -8.88
N GLN A 537 -11.33 -12.88 -8.88
CA GLN A 537 -10.07 -13.48 -9.33
C GLN A 537 -10.35 -14.83 -10.02
N ASP A 538 -9.87 -15.03 -11.25
CA ASP A 538 -9.63 -16.35 -11.83
C ASP A 538 -8.30 -16.86 -11.24
N LEU A 539 -8.39 -17.60 -10.12
CA LEU A 539 -7.22 -18.15 -9.43
C LEU A 539 -6.64 -19.31 -10.24
N ARG A 540 -5.35 -19.18 -10.57
CA ARG A 540 -4.50 -20.24 -11.14
C ARG A 540 -3.28 -20.33 -10.23
N ALA A 541 -3.34 -21.24 -9.26
CA ALA A 541 -2.31 -21.34 -8.23
C ALA A 541 -0.93 -21.67 -8.83
N ARG A 542 0.13 -21.12 -8.27
CA ARG A 542 1.51 -21.42 -8.71
C ARG A 542 2.05 -22.61 -7.96
N GLY A 543 2.69 -23.53 -8.69
CA GLY A 543 3.22 -24.78 -8.13
C GLY A 543 2.18 -25.86 -7.84
N SER A 544 0.94 -25.66 -8.30
CA SER A 544 -0.18 -26.60 -8.20
C SER A 544 -1.06 -26.52 -9.44
N ASP A 545 -1.87 -27.52 -9.69
CA ASP A 545 -2.89 -27.54 -10.75
C ASP A 545 -4.24 -26.95 -10.26
N LEU A 546 -4.29 -26.41 -9.06
CA LEU A 546 -5.46 -25.79 -8.46
C LEU A 546 -5.94 -24.59 -9.28
N ARG A 547 -7.23 -24.61 -9.60
CA ARG A 547 -7.97 -23.52 -10.22
C ARG A 547 -9.24 -23.25 -9.44
N ALA A 548 -9.65 -21.97 -9.37
CA ALA A 548 -10.91 -21.56 -8.76
C ALA A 548 -11.34 -20.19 -9.30
N LEU A 549 -12.63 -20.01 -9.52
CA LEU A 549 -13.21 -18.68 -9.70
C LEU A 549 -13.61 -18.15 -8.33
N LYS A 550 -13.19 -16.94 -7.97
CA LYS A 550 -13.42 -16.34 -6.66
C LYS A 550 -14.01 -14.96 -6.79
N SER A 551 -15.04 -14.64 -6.00
CA SER A 551 -15.67 -13.31 -5.96
C SER A 551 -15.88 -12.83 -4.53
N TRP A 552 -15.74 -11.53 -4.37
CA TRP A 552 -16.06 -10.78 -3.15
C TRP A 552 -17.04 -9.68 -3.54
N PHE A 553 -18.25 -9.71 -2.97
CA PHE A 553 -19.25 -8.67 -3.17
C PHE A 553 -19.39 -7.90 -1.87
N LEU A 554 -19.10 -6.61 -1.92
CA LEU A 554 -19.08 -5.73 -0.78
C LEU A 554 -20.30 -4.82 -0.85
N VAL A 555 -21.16 -4.96 0.14
CA VAL A 555 -22.38 -4.16 0.24
C VAL A 555 -22.46 -3.63 1.66
N ASP A 556 -22.09 -2.39 1.83
CA ASP A 556 -21.98 -1.72 3.14
C ASP A 556 -21.13 -2.53 4.14
N ASP A 557 -21.73 -3.10 5.18
CA ASP A 557 -21.00 -3.82 6.23
C ASP A 557 -20.89 -5.34 5.95
N ALA A 558 -21.37 -5.82 4.81
CA ALA A 558 -21.30 -7.22 4.42
C ALA A 558 -20.27 -7.48 3.30
N VAL A 559 -19.46 -8.51 3.48
CA VAL A 559 -18.53 -9.05 2.48
C VAL A 559 -18.96 -10.46 2.12
N VAL A 560 -19.57 -10.62 0.96
CA VAL A 560 -20.07 -11.93 0.46
C VAL A 560 -18.99 -12.59 -0.38
N CYS A 561 -18.47 -13.71 0.09
CA CYS A 561 -17.41 -14.49 -0.56
C CYS A 561 -18.02 -15.69 -1.28
N VAL A 562 -17.81 -15.79 -2.58
CA VAL A 562 -18.35 -16.85 -3.43
C VAL A 562 -17.23 -17.49 -4.25
N GLY A 563 -17.16 -18.81 -4.29
CA GLY A 563 -16.22 -19.55 -5.11
C GLY A 563 -16.90 -20.70 -5.86
N SER A 564 -16.43 -20.99 -7.07
CA SER A 564 -16.84 -22.14 -7.89
C SER A 564 -15.69 -22.66 -8.74
N GLY A 565 -15.92 -23.79 -9.43
CA GLY A 565 -14.93 -24.36 -10.32
C GLY A 565 -13.63 -24.79 -9.61
N ILE A 566 -13.67 -25.06 -8.31
CA ILE A 566 -12.50 -25.49 -7.55
C ILE A 566 -12.11 -26.88 -8.04
N THR A 567 -10.99 -26.94 -8.74
CA THR A 567 -10.50 -28.15 -9.38
C THR A 567 -8.99 -28.28 -9.18
N ALA A 568 -8.55 -29.43 -8.71
CA ALA A 568 -7.14 -29.72 -8.46
C ALA A 568 -6.90 -31.23 -8.51
N PRO A 569 -6.82 -31.83 -9.71
CA PRO A 569 -6.81 -33.30 -9.89
C PRO A 569 -5.63 -34.01 -9.23
N ALA A 570 -4.50 -33.33 -8.99
CA ALA A 570 -3.33 -33.91 -8.36
C ALA A 570 -3.20 -33.57 -6.87
N ALA A 571 -4.07 -32.72 -6.31
CA ALA A 571 -3.95 -32.28 -4.92
C ALA A 571 -4.32 -33.39 -3.92
N GLY A 572 -3.54 -33.48 -2.84
CA GLY A 572 -3.82 -34.34 -1.68
C GLY A 572 -4.96 -33.81 -0.79
N GLY A 573 -5.26 -32.51 -0.88
CA GLY A 573 -6.36 -31.81 -0.23
C GLY A 573 -6.44 -30.38 -0.67
N VAL A 574 -7.63 -29.80 -0.71
CA VAL A 574 -7.85 -28.39 -1.02
C VAL A 574 -8.75 -27.79 0.05
N GLU A 575 -8.35 -26.64 0.57
CA GLU A 575 -9.06 -25.91 1.61
C GLU A 575 -9.41 -24.49 1.16
N THR A 576 -10.59 -23.98 1.56
CA THR A 576 -10.89 -22.55 1.53
C THR A 576 -10.90 -22.02 2.96
N VAL A 577 -10.02 -21.08 3.25
CA VAL A 577 -9.83 -20.54 4.60
C VAL A 577 -10.82 -19.40 4.83
N VAL A 578 -11.69 -19.56 5.83
CA VAL A 578 -12.66 -18.53 6.22
C VAL A 578 -11.98 -17.48 7.10
N GLU A 579 -11.23 -17.93 8.11
CA GLU A 579 -10.47 -17.05 9.03
C GLU A 579 -9.25 -17.76 9.60
N ASN A 580 -8.21 -17.00 9.90
CA ASN A 580 -7.02 -17.41 10.64
C ASN A 580 -6.54 -16.21 11.48
N ARG A 581 -7.19 -16.03 12.62
CA ARG A 581 -7.10 -14.84 13.43
C ARG A 581 -6.16 -15.02 14.62
N LYS A 582 -5.16 -14.16 14.75
CA LYS A 582 -4.47 -13.96 16.03
C LYS A 582 -5.51 -13.38 17.00
N VAL A 583 -5.73 -14.02 18.11
CA VAL A 583 -6.79 -13.65 19.07
C VAL A 583 -6.19 -13.17 20.38
N ARG A 584 -6.97 -12.35 21.10
CA ARG A 584 -6.65 -11.97 22.49
C ARG A 584 -7.20 -13.01 23.45
N ASP A 585 -6.67 -13.03 24.68
CA ASP A 585 -7.15 -13.92 25.74
C ASP A 585 -8.65 -13.75 25.95
N GLY A 586 -9.34 -14.89 26.06
CA GLY A 586 -10.79 -14.92 26.29
C GLY A 586 -11.64 -14.68 25.02
N ALA A 587 -11.07 -14.50 23.84
CA ALA A 587 -11.84 -14.41 22.60
C ALA A 587 -12.67 -15.67 22.37
N ALA A 588 -13.99 -15.55 22.35
CA ALA A 588 -14.93 -16.66 22.21
C ALA A 588 -15.28 -16.89 20.74
N LEU A 589 -15.27 -18.15 20.30
CA LEU A 589 -15.92 -18.62 19.09
C LEU A 589 -17.29 -19.18 19.45
N VAL A 590 -18.36 -18.60 18.92
CA VAL A 590 -19.74 -19.05 19.07
C VAL A 590 -20.21 -19.59 17.73
N VAL A 591 -20.71 -20.83 17.67
CA VAL A 591 -21.25 -21.45 16.47
C VAL A 591 -22.70 -21.80 16.69
N ASP A 592 -23.62 -21.28 15.88
CA ASP A 592 -25.10 -21.44 15.99
C ASP A 592 -25.62 -21.25 17.42
N GLY A 593 -25.07 -20.25 18.14
CA GLY A 593 -25.43 -19.91 19.50
C GLY A 593 -24.73 -20.73 20.58
N VAL A 594 -23.87 -21.67 20.22
CA VAL A 594 -23.13 -22.51 21.18
C VAL A 594 -21.67 -22.06 21.26
N ALA A 595 -21.20 -21.67 22.44
CA ALA A 595 -19.80 -21.33 22.67
C ALA A 595 -18.93 -22.59 22.52
N GLN A 596 -17.85 -22.47 21.80
CA GLN A 596 -16.86 -23.51 21.53
C GLN A 596 -15.75 -23.50 22.59
N GLY A 597 -14.86 -24.53 22.56
CA GLY A 597 -13.76 -24.63 23.51
C GLY A 597 -12.84 -23.42 23.52
N LEU A 598 -12.53 -22.90 24.70
CA LEU A 598 -11.63 -21.76 24.91
C LEU A 598 -10.17 -22.19 25.12
N GLY A 599 -9.91 -23.49 25.35
CA GLY A 599 -8.56 -24.03 25.58
C GLY A 599 -7.76 -24.18 24.29
N ASN A 600 -6.48 -23.83 24.33
CA ASN A 600 -5.55 -24.12 23.25
C ASN A 600 -5.39 -25.63 23.03
N GLY A 601 -5.32 -26.06 21.76
CA GLY A 601 -5.39 -27.47 21.36
C GLY A 601 -6.82 -27.96 21.09
N TRP A 602 -7.86 -27.11 21.24
CA TRP A 602 -9.21 -27.47 20.82
C TRP A 602 -9.33 -27.48 19.29
N SER A 603 -9.99 -28.51 18.77
CA SER A 603 -10.36 -28.59 17.35
C SER A 603 -11.70 -29.30 17.19
N ALA A 604 -12.44 -28.96 16.16
CA ALA A 604 -13.71 -29.58 15.82
C ALA A 604 -14.01 -29.54 14.32
N THR A 605 -14.79 -30.53 13.87
CA THR A 605 -15.51 -30.49 12.60
C THR A 605 -16.99 -30.37 12.93
N LEU A 606 -17.61 -29.31 12.45
CA LEU A 606 -18.99 -28.91 12.76
C LEU A 606 -19.83 -28.98 11.48
N ASP A 607 -20.88 -29.80 11.49
CA ASP A 607 -21.76 -30.00 10.35
C ASP A 607 -22.94 -29.00 10.39
N ASP A 608 -23.47 -28.64 9.21
CA ASP A 608 -24.64 -27.78 9.00
C ASP A 608 -24.55 -26.39 9.68
N VAL A 609 -23.34 -25.86 9.85
CA VAL A 609 -23.12 -24.55 10.47
C VAL A 609 -23.78 -23.45 9.63
N ARG A 610 -24.71 -22.72 10.26
CA ARG A 610 -25.41 -21.60 9.64
C ARG A 610 -24.68 -20.28 9.85
N TRP A 611 -24.08 -20.12 11.03
CA TRP A 611 -23.29 -18.95 11.34
C TRP A 611 -22.29 -19.23 12.46
N CYS A 612 -21.22 -18.44 12.48
CA CYS A 612 -20.36 -18.35 13.67
C CYS A 612 -19.92 -16.91 13.91
N HIS A 613 -19.53 -16.63 15.13
CA HIS A 613 -19.05 -15.32 15.55
C HIS A 613 -17.78 -15.47 16.37
N LEU A 614 -16.72 -14.79 15.95
CA LEU A 614 -15.47 -14.67 16.70
C LEU A 614 -15.42 -13.29 17.37
N SER A 615 -15.47 -13.27 18.71
CA SER A 615 -15.60 -12.04 19.47
C SER A 615 -14.41 -11.09 19.21
N GLY A 616 -14.71 -9.80 19.06
CA GLY A 616 -13.73 -8.76 18.70
C GLY A 616 -13.19 -8.82 17.26
N THR A 617 -13.79 -9.69 16.40
CA THR A 617 -13.35 -9.87 15.01
C THR A 617 -14.51 -9.66 14.03
N ALA A 618 -15.34 -10.68 13.84
CA ALA A 618 -16.42 -10.66 12.85
C ALA A 618 -17.44 -11.77 13.12
N GLY A 619 -18.63 -11.61 12.53
CA GLY A 619 -19.57 -12.69 12.27
C GLY A 619 -19.29 -13.34 10.92
N TYR A 620 -19.57 -14.63 10.81
CA TYR A 620 -19.50 -15.40 9.57
C TYR A 620 -20.81 -16.14 9.37
N VAL A 621 -21.39 -16.03 8.17
CA VAL A 621 -22.66 -16.68 7.82
C VAL A 621 -22.44 -17.60 6.64
N PHE A 622 -23.03 -18.79 6.67
CA PHE A 622 -22.93 -19.80 5.61
C PHE A 622 -24.32 -20.02 5.01
N PRO A 623 -24.67 -19.33 3.91
CA PRO A 623 -25.96 -19.52 3.25
C PRO A 623 -26.11 -20.97 2.77
N GLY A 624 -27.16 -21.65 3.25
CA GLY A 624 -27.38 -23.07 2.96
C GLY A 624 -26.70 -24.07 3.90
N GLY A 625 -25.93 -23.58 4.90
CA GLY A 625 -25.16 -24.41 5.83
C GLY A 625 -23.78 -24.82 5.26
N ALA A 626 -22.86 -25.14 6.16
CA ALA A 626 -21.52 -25.60 5.77
C ALA A 626 -20.98 -26.62 6.78
N ARG A 627 -20.07 -27.48 6.30
CA ARG A 627 -19.21 -28.29 7.16
C ARG A 627 -17.96 -27.45 7.47
N LEU A 628 -17.89 -26.97 8.69
CA LEU A 628 -16.83 -26.05 9.15
C LEU A 628 -15.80 -26.80 9.98
N HIS A 629 -14.55 -26.73 9.60
CA HIS A 629 -13.42 -27.11 10.44
C HIS A 629 -12.96 -25.92 11.25
N ALA A 630 -12.68 -26.10 12.53
CA ALA A 630 -12.20 -25.05 13.41
C ALA A 630 -11.14 -25.55 14.37
N LEU A 631 -10.19 -24.68 14.69
CA LEU A 631 -9.01 -24.98 15.51
C LEU A 631 -8.67 -23.77 16.37
N ARG A 632 -8.27 -24.02 17.64
CA ARG A 632 -7.66 -23.03 18.52
C ARG A 632 -6.33 -23.58 19.03
N GLU A 633 -5.26 -22.81 18.79
CA GLU A 633 -3.91 -23.22 19.16
C GLU A 633 -2.99 -22.05 19.45
N ASP A 634 -1.92 -22.31 20.22
CA ASP A 634 -0.76 -21.40 20.29
C ASP A 634 0.24 -21.80 19.21
N ARG A 635 0.79 -20.80 18.54
CA ARG A 635 1.88 -20.99 17.55
C ARG A 635 3.12 -20.28 18.03
N THR A 636 4.22 -21.01 18.02
CA THR A 636 5.54 -20.50 18.44
C THR A 636 6.50 -20.61 17.28
N HIS A 637 6.99 -19.46 16.83
CA HIS A 637 7.92 -19.35 15.69
C HIS A 637 8.93 -18.23 15.93
N THR A 638 9.85 -18.05 14.99
CA THR A 638 10.84 -16.98 15.01
C THR A 638 10.75 -16.14 13.72
N TRP A 639 11.14 -14.88 13.80
CA TRP A 639 11.23 -14.04 12.61
C TRP A 639 12.27 -14.55 11.60
N ARG A 640 13.28 -15.28 12.07
CA ARG A 640 14.31 -15.87 11.19
C ARG A 640 13.76 -16.94 10.25
N GLU A 641 12.71 -17.64 10.63
CA GLU A 641 12.05 -18.63 9.78
C GLU A 641 11.51 -18.04 8.48
N ILE A 642 11.05 -16.79 8.52
CA ILE A 642 10.51 -16.10 7.34
C ILE A 642 11.44 -15.04 6.75
N ASN A 643 12.53 -14.68 7.46
CA ASN A 643 13.49 -13.68 7.02
C ASN A 643 14.87 -13.94 7.64
N ILE A 644 15.76 -14.58 6.89
CA ILE A 644 17.11 -14.91 7.36
C ILE A 644 17.97 -13.63 7.49
N LYS A 645 17.69 -12.61 6.68
CA LYS A 645 18.51 -11.38 6.64
C LYS A 645 18.31 -10.48 7.86
N TYR A 646 17.07 -10.29 8.30
CA TYR A 646 16.70 -9.33 9.35
C TYR A 646 15.98 -9.98 10.55
N GLY A 647 15.57 -11.23 10.44
CA GLY A 647 14.85 -11.94 11.49
C GLY A 647 15.75 -12.33 12.67
N THR A 648 15.16 -12.39 13.84
CA THR A 648 15.80 -12.86 15.09
C THR A 648 15.44 -14.31 15.39
N ASP A 649 16.28 -14.98 16.15
CA ASP A 649 16.04 -16.36 16.62
C ASP A 649 15.22 -16.42 17.93
N THR A 650 14.79 -15.27 18.44
CA THR A 650 13.96 -15.19 19.64
C THR A 650 12.57 -15.76 19.34
N PRO A 651 12.15 -16.84 20.02
CA PRO A 651 10.81 -17.39 19.81
C PRO A 651 9.73 -16.42 20.27
N VAL A 652 8.67 -16.32 19.48
CA VAL A 652 7.44 -15.56 19.79
C VAL A 652 6.24 -16.51 19.71
N THR A 653 5.31 -16.40 20.66
CA THR A 653 4.11 -17.24 20.73
C THR A 653 2.88 -16.37 20.64
N ARG A 654 1.93 -16.77 19.79
CA ARG A 654 0.64 -16.09 19.65
C ARG A 654 -0.51 -17.09 19.56
N PRO A 655 -1.64 -16.82 20.22
CA PRO A 655 -2.85 -17.65 20.13
C PRO A 655 -3.62 -17.35 18.84
N TYR A 656 -4.14 -18.41 18.22
CA TYR A 656 -4.91 -18.34 16.99
C TYR A 656 -6.24 -19.08 17.08
N VAL A 657 -7.23 -18.58 16.33
CA VAL A 657 -8.44 -19.31 15.93
C VAL A 657 -8.45 -19.39 14.42
N THR A 658 -8.53 -20.60 13.88
CA THR A 658 -8.60 -20.85 12.44
C THR A 658 -9.90 -21.56 12.10
N ALA A 659 -10.55 -21.16 11.00
CA ALA A 659 -11.74 -21.81 10.46
C ALA A 659 -11.62 -21.97 8.95
N TRP A 660 -11.97 -23.15 8.41
CA TRP A 660 -11.86 -23.44 6.99
C TRP A 660 -12.91 -24.43 6.49
N LEU A 661 -13.12 -24.43 5.20
CA LEU A 661 -13.95 -25.37 4.45
C LEU A 661 -13.02 -26.33 3.70
N ASP A 662 -13.20 -27.64 3.90
CA ASP A 662 -12.41 -28.69 3.25
C ASP A 662 -13.14 -29.19 2.00
N HIS A 663 -12.50 -29.12 0.85
CA HIS A 663 -12.98 -29.62 -0.43
C HIS A 663 -12.51 -31.05 -0.75
N GLY A 664 -11.72 -31.66 0.16
CA GLY A 664 -11.18 -33.00 0.01
C GLY A 664 -9.99 -33.09 -0.97
N ALA A 665 -9.64 -34.35 -1.26
CA ALA A 665 -8.58 -34.66 -2.22
C ALA A 665 -9.12 -34.61 -3.64
N ALA A 666 -8.31 -34.11 -4.58
CA ALA A 666 -8.60 -34.03 -6.01
C ALA A 666 -10.01 -33.48 -6.31
N PRO A 667 -10.41 -32.32 -5.78
CA PRO A 667 -11.74 -31.78 -6.03
C PRO A 667 -11.94 -31.53 -7.53
N ALA A 668 -13.19 -31.77 -7.97
CA ALA A 668 -13.62 -31.52 -9.33
C ALA A 668 -14.91 -30.68 -9.29
N ASP A 669 -14.77 -29.37 -9.62
CA ASP A 669 -15.88 -28.41 -9.63
C ASP A 669 -16.53 -28.18 -8.25
N ALA A 670 -15.71 -28.14 -7.16
CA ALA A 670 -16.22 -27.79 -5.84
C ALA A 670 -16.53 -26.28 -5.75
N ALA A 671 -17.37 -25.92 -4.76
CA ALA A 671 -17.83 -24.56 -4.57
C ALA A 671 -17.96 -24.22 -3.09
N TYR A 672 -17.98 -22.92 -2.77
CA TYR A 672 -18.25 -22.41 -1.44
C TYR A 672 -18.97 -21.06 -1.48
N ALA A 673 -19.70 -20.76 -0.40
CA ALA A 673 -20.19 -19.41 -0.14
C ALA A 673 -20.20 -19.13 1.34
N TYR A 674 -19.72 -17.97 1.72
CA TYR A 674 -19.87 -17.44 3.08
C TYR A 674 -19.92 -15.91 3.07
N VAL A 675 -20.42 -15.34 4.16
CA VAL A 675 -20.44 -13.88 4.37
C VAL A 675 -19.59 -13.56 5.58
N MET A 676 -18.71 -12.59 5.46
CA MET A 676 -18.05 -11.98 6.59
C MET A 676 -18.79 -10.68 6.96
N LEU A 677 -19.11 -10.51 8.22
CA LEU A 677 -19.76 -9.33 8.81
C LEU A 677 -18.80 -8.69 9.82
N PRO A 678 -17.85 -7.83 9.35
CA PRO A 678 -16.93 -7.16 10.24
C PRO A 678 -17.68 -6.31 11.26
N ALA A 679 -17.16 -6.25 12.49
CA ALA A 679 -17.75 -5.51 13.61
C ALA A 679 -19.20 -5.91 14.04
N ALA A 680 -19.82 -6.92 13.43
CA ALA A 680 -21.09 -7.47 13.89
C ALA A 680 -20.89 -8.28 15.16
N ASP A 681 -21.83 -8.17 16.12
CA ASP A 681 -21.92 -9.08 17.25
C ASP A 681 -22.63 -10.39 16.89
N ALA A 682 -22.72 -11.33 17.84
CA ALA A 682 -23.36 -12.62 17.62
C ALA A 682 -24.86 -12.50 17.28
N ALA A 683 -25.55 -11.51 17.83
CA ALA A 683 -26.98 -11.30 17.59
C ALA A 683 -27.25 -10.76 16.18
N ALA A 684 -26.45 -9.79 15.75
CA ALA A 684 -26.50 -9.24 14.38
C ALA A 684 -26.12 -10.32 13.35
N THR A 685 -25.09 -11.13 13.64
CA THR A 685 -24.68 -12.26 12.79
C THR A 685 -25.80 -13.27 12.60
N ARG A 686 -26.46 -13.66 13.69
CA ARG A 686 -27.61 -14.55 13.65
C ARG A 686 -28.77 -13.95 12.85
N ALA A 687 -29.12 -12.69 13.09
CA ALA A 687 -30.21 -12.01 12.38
C ALA A 687 -29.95 -11.96 10.86
N PHE A 688 -28.69 -11.70 10.46
CA PHE A 688 -28.31 -11.74 9.05
C PHE A 688 -28.46 -13.16 8.47
N ALA A 689 -28.03 -14.20 9.20
CA ALA A 689 -28.17 -15.59 8.78
C ALA A 689 -29.65 -16.00 8.59
N GLU A 690 -30.54 -15.57 9.50
CA GLU A 690 -31.99 -15.81 9.43
C GLU A 690 -32.64 -15.09 8.24
N ALA A 691 -32.10 -13.94 7.80
CA ALA A 691 -32.59 -13.18 6.66
C ALA A 691 -32.10 -13.71 5.31
N CYS A 692 -31.10 -14.59 5.26
CA CYS A 692 -30.59 -15.16 4.02
C CYS A 692 -31.66 -15.96 3.25
N GLY A 693 -31.63 -15.87 1.93
CA GLY A 693 -32.56 -16.58 1.03
C GLY A 693 -33.87 -15.83 0.74
N THR A 694 -34.17 -14.77 1.49
CA THR A 694 -35.39 -13.97 1.34
C THR A 694 -35.05 -12.50 1.11
N ALA A 695 -35.82 -11.81 0.26
CA ALA A 695 -35.65 -10.36 0.06
C ALA A 695 -36.15 -9.58 1.29
N PRO A 696 -35.46 -8.51 1.73
CA PRO A 696 -34.27 -7.88 1.11
C PRO A 696 -32.92 -8.49 1.55
N GLY A 697 -32.92 -9.62 2.28
CA GLY A 697 -31.70 -10.30 2.72
C GLY A 697 -30.88 -10.85 1.56
N LEU A 698 -29.73 -11.42 1.87
CA LEU A 698 -28.80 -11.96 0.88
C LEU A 698 -29.39 -13.13 0.12
N ARG A 699 -29.24 -13.12 -1.20
CA ARG A 699 -29.47 -14.26 -2.09
C ARG A 699 -28.31 -14.40 -3.06
N ILE A 700 -27.79 -15.61 -3.19
CA ILE A 700 -26.83 -15.96 -4.23
C ILE A 700 -27.67 -16.33 -5.47
N ILE A 701 -27.53 -15.54 -6.55
CA ILE A 701 -28.33 -15.64 -7.77
C ILE A 701 -27.53 -16.15 -8.98
N GLY A 702 -26.24 -16.39 -8.79
CA GLY A 702 -25.32 -17.04 -9.74
C GLY A 702 -24.10 -17.55 -8.99
N GLN A 703 -23.73 -18.83 -9.21
CA GLN A 703 -22.52 -19.43 -8.60
C GLN A 703 -22.07 -20.62 -9.46
N ASP A 704 -21.57 -20.33 -10.65
CA ASP A 704 -21.11 -21.35 -11.59
C ASP A 704 -19.89 -20.84 -12.39
N ALA A 705 -19.44 -21.63 -13.36
CA ALA A 705 -18.29 -21.30 -14.21
C ALA A 705 -18.51 -20.10 -15.13
N THR A 706 -19.74 -19.58 -15.25
CA THR A 706 -20.08 -18.45 -16.14
C THR A 706 -20.30 -17.16 -15.40
N VAL A 707 -20.85 -17.21 -14.18
CA VAL A 707 -21.16 -16.01 -13.40
C VAL A 707 -21.22 -16.29 -11.90
N HIS A 708 -20.65 -15.37 -11.11
CA HIS A 708 -21.00 -15.22 -9.70
C HIS A 708 -21.84 -13.96 -9.54
N ALA A 709 -22.97 -14.09 -8.85
CA ALA A 709 -23.85 -12.94 -8.64
C ALA A 709 -24.64 -13.06 -7.34
N VAL A 710 -24.84 -11.91 -6.70
CA VAL A 710 -25.58 -11.78 -5.43
C VAL A 710 -26.60 -10.66 -5.53
N ALA A 711 -27.68 -10.80 -4.76
CA ALA A 711 -28.64 -9.72 -4.50
C ALA A 711 -28.72 -9.50 -2.99
N LEU A 712 -28.52 -8.26 -2.54
CA LEU A 712 -28.59 -7.87 -1.14
C LEU A 712 -29.13 -6.42 -1.04
N GLY A 713 -30.23 -6.24 -0.33
CA GLY A 713 -30.89 -4.93 -0.26
C GLY A 713 -31.27 -4.44 -1.67
N GLY A 714 -30.90 -3.20 -1.98
CA GLY A 714 -31.10 -2.59 -3.30
C GLY A 714 -29.96 -2.83 -4.30
N THR A 715 -29.09 -3.81 -4.07
CA THR A 715 -27.90 -4.08 -4.87
C THR A 715 -27.99 -5.45 -5.55
N VAL A 716 -27.66 -5.48 -6.85
CA VAL A 716 -27.29 -6.68 -7.58
C VAL A 716 -25.85 -6.52 -8.05
N ALA A 717 -24.97 -7.41 -7.61
CA ALA A 717 -23.56 -7.39 -8.00
C ALA A 717 -23.19 -8.71 -8.67
N ALA A 718 -22.47 -8.65 -9.80
CA ALA A 718 -22.14 -9.81 -10.61
C ALA A 718 -20.73 -9.70 -11.20
N ASN A 719 -19.97 -10.81 -11.15
CA ASN A 719 -18.75 -11.05 -11.89
C ASN A 719 -19.02 -12.09 -12.97
N PHE A 720 -19.03 -11.66 -14.23
CA PHE A 720 -19.21 -12.52 -15.39
C PHE A 720 -17.86 -13.03 -15.86
N TRP A 721 -17.68 -14.35 -15.84
CA TRP A 721 -16.50 -15.04 -16.36
C TRP A 721 -16.65 -15.35 -17.85
N ALA A 722 -17.91 -15.50 -18.31
CA ALA A 722 -18.32 -15.75 -19.68
C ALA A 722 -19.67 -15.07 -19.95
N PRO A 723 -20.16 -15.04 -21.20
CA PRO A 723 -21.52 -14.56 -21.51
C PRO A 723 -22.57 -15.26 -20.65
N ALA A 724 -23.37 -14.53 -19.90
CA ALA A 724 -24.37 -15.06 -18.99
C ALA A 724 -25.49 -14.08 -18.67
N SER A 725 -26.56 -14.56 -18.05
CA SER A 725 -27.66 -13.74 -17.53
C SER A 725 -28.00 -14.14 -16.10
N VAL A 726 -28.31 -13.15 -15.27
CA VAL A 726 -28.78 -13.35 -13.90
C VAL A 726 -30.10 -12.61 -13.68
N PRO A 727 -30.98 -13.08 -12.78
CA PRO A 727 -32.21 -12.37 -12.46
C PRO A 727 -31.92 -11.14 -11.63
N THR A 728 -32.57 -9.99 -11.93
CA THR A 728 -32.51 -8.76 -11.13
C THR A 728 -33.76 -8.56 -10.27
N GLY A 729 -34.84 -9.25 -10.53
CA GLY A 729 -36.15 -9.14 -9.85
C GLY A 729 -36.20 -9.67 -8.43
N ALA A 730 -35.11 -10.11 -7.93
CA ALA A 730 -35.04 -10.76 -6.65
C ALA A 730 -34.87 -9.75 -5.49
N GLY A 731 -35.89 -8.99 -5.13
CA GLY A 731 -35.94 -8.09 -3.96
C GLY A 731 -35.85 -6.61 -4.26
N VAL A 732 -35.83 -6.29 -5.54
CA VAL A 732 -36.02 -4.90 -5.98
C VAL A 732 -37.50 -4.73 -6.36
N PRO A 733 -38.23 -3.71 -5.88
CA PRO A 733 -39.60 -3.49 -6.28
C PRO A 733 -39.69 -3.28 -7.82
N GLY A 734 -40.40 -4.19 -8.50
CA GLY A 734 -40.54 -4.23 -9.96
C GLY A 734 -40.17 -5.61 -10.49
N GLU A 735 -41.04 -6.59 -10.25
CA GLU A 735 -40.86 -8.02 -10.55
C GLU A 735 -40.42 -8.26 -12.01
N GLY A 736 -39.40 -9.10 -12.20
CA GLY A 736 -39.11 -9.76 -13.47
C GLY A 736 -38.06 -9.07 -14.37
N GLY A 737 -36.89 -8.66 -13.81
CA GLY A 737 -35.76 -8.18 -14.63
C GLY A 737 -34.63 -9.18 -14.78
N SER A 738 -33.72 -8.93 -15.74
CA SER A 738 -32.47 -9.64 -15.90
C SER A 738 -31.31 -8.73 -16.22
N LEU A 739 -30.13 -9.11 -15.76
CA LEU A 739 -28.85 -8.51 -16.10
C LEU A 739 -28.07 -9.49 -16.95
N HIS A 740 -27.68 -9.12 -18.15
CA HIS A 740 -26.88 -9.93 -19.07
C HIS A 740 -25.60 -9.21 -19.42
N ALA A 741 -24.49 -9.94 -19.47
CA ALA A 741 -23.24 -9.45 -20.05
C ALA A 741 -22.82 -10.35 -21.24
N ASP A 742 -22.22 -9.71 -22.25
CA ASP A 742 -21.81 -10.38 -23.49
C ASP A 742 -20.47 -11.13 -23.37
N GLY A 743 -19.85 -11.11 -22.20
CA GLY A 743 -18.56 -11.73 -21.90
C GLY A 743 -18.01 -11.33 -20.55
N PRO A 744 -16.71 -11.55 -20.32
CA PRO A 744 -16.03 -11.17 -19.07
C PRO A 744 -16.30 -9.71 -18.69
N ALA A 745 -16.85 -9.50 -17.48
CA ALA A 745 -17.19 -8.18 -16.97
C ALA A 745 -17.45 -8.24 -15.46
N SER A 746 -17.24 -7.15 -14.75
CA SER A 746 -17.79 -6.94 -13.41
C SER A 746 -18.87 -5.86 -13.48
N VAL A 747 -20.04 -6.12 -12.90
CA VAL A 747 -21.20 -5.22 -12.99
C VAL A 747 -21.87 -5.11 -11.63
N VAL A 748 -22.17 -3.88 -11.22
CA VAL A 748 -22.95 -3.58 -10.01
C VAL A 748 -24.12 -2.70 -10.39
N VAL A 749 -25.33 -3.15 -10.09
CA VAL A 749 -26.57 -2.35 -10.16
C VAL A 749 -26.96 -1.99 -8.74
N HIS A 750 -26.89 -0.73 -8.40
CA HIS A 750 -27.17 -0.25 -7.04
C HIS A 750 -28.26 0.82 -7.03
N GLU A 751 -29.27 0.60 -6.20
CA GLU A 751 -30.31 1.59 -5.89
C GLU A 751 -29.97 2.30 -4.59
N SER A 752 -29.69 3.58 -4.67
CA SER A 752 -29.58 4.42 -3.48
C SER A 752 -30.96 4.61 -2.83
N GLY A 753 -30.99 4.66 -1.49
CA GLY A 753 -32.23 4.98 -0.74
C GLY A 753 -32.83 6.32 -1.13
N PRO A 754 -34.08 6.66 -0.72
CA PRO A 754 -34.69 7.93 -1.04
C PRO A 754 -33.78 9.06 -0.53
N GLY A 755 -33.28 9.87 -1.45
CA GLY A 755 -32.56 11.10 -1.10
C GLY A 755 -33.45 11.99 -0.23
N SER A 756 -32.86 12.67 0.75
CA SER A 756 -33.57 13.60 1.61
C SER A 756 -34.20 14.73 0.75
N GLY A 757 -35.42 14.54 0.25
CA GLY A 757 -36.14 15.54 -0.54
C GLY A 757 -36.93 15.03 -1.75
N GLY A 758 -36.90 13.73 -2.09
CA GLY A 758 -37.68 13.17 -3.21
C GLY A 758 -38.97 12.48 -2.77
N THR A 759 -40.04 12.68 -3.55
CA THR A 759 -41.29 11.92 -3.42
C THR A 759 -41.05 10.43 -3.73
N GLU A 760 -41.79 9.53 -3.13
CA GLU A 760 -41.65 8.06 -3.02
C GLU A 760 -41.42 7.26 -4.33
N TRP A 761 -41.23 7.86 -5.48
CA TRP A 761 -41.34 7.17 -6.78
C TRP A 761 -40.08 7.17 -7.66
N THR A 762 -38.95 7.74 -7.22
CA THR A 762 -37.71 7.74 -8.00
C THR A 762 -36.52 7.34 -7.15
N ARG A 763 -36.12 6.06 -7.21
CA ARG A 763 -34.85 5.62 -6.61
C ARG A 763 -33.74 5.77 -7.64
N PRO A 764 -32.73 6.64 -7.38
CA PRO A 764 -31.58 6.71 -8.25
C PRO A 764 -30.91 5.35 -8.35
N THR A 765 -30.72 4.86 -9.57
CA THR A 765 -30.07 3.57 -9.86
C THR A 765 -28.78 3.85 -10.61
N THR A 766 -27.66 3.33 -10.10
CA THR A 766 -26.35 3.38 -10.76
C THR A 766 -25.99 2.00 -11.26
N VAL A 767 -25.59 1.90 -12.53
CA VAL A 767 -24.94 0.72 -13.11
C VAL A 767 -23.47 1.04 -13.25
N ALA A 768 -22.64 0.39 -12.44
CA ALA A 768 -21.19 0.46 -12.49
C ALA A 768 -20.66 -0.80 -13.20
N LEU A 769 -19.74 -0.64 -14.15
CA LEU A 769 -19.18 -1.75 -14.91
C LEU A 769 -17.72 -1.54 -15.25
N SER A 770 -16.96 -2.63 -15.36
CA SER A 770 -15.56 -2.65 -15.76
C SER A 770 -15.22 -3.89 -16.58
N ASP A 771 -14.06 -3.87 -17.25
CA ASP A 771 -13.38 -5.05 -17.79
C ASP A 771 -12.24 -5.48 -16.86
N PRO A 772 -12.41 -6.47 -15.97
CA PRO A 772 -11.36 -6.95 -15.11
C PRO A 772 -10.21 -7.67 -15.84
N THR A 773 -10.42 -8.07 -17.09
CA THR A 773 -9.37 -8.69 -17.91
C THR A 773 -8.41 -7.66 -18.50
N GLN A 774 -8.86 -6.40 -18.65
CA GLN A 774 -8.17 -5.30 -19.32
C GLN A 774 -7.79 -5.58 -20.77
N THR A 775 -8.50 -6.52 -21.42
CA THR A 775 -8.23 -6.98 -22.79
C THR A 775 -9.33 -6.66 -23.78
N ARG A 776 -10.52 -6.32 -23.29
CA ARG A 776 -11.68 -6.05 -24.12
C ARG A 776 -11.70 -4.61 -24.63
N ALA A 777 -12.05 -4.45 -25.91
CA ALA A 777 -12.27 -3.12 -26.48
C ALA A 777 -13.57 -2.46 -25.94
N GLN A 778 -14.56 -3.29 -25.61
CA GLN A 778 -15.83 -2.85 -25.02
C GLN A 778 -16.45 -3.94 -24.15
N VAL A 779 -17.29 -3.53 -23.21
CA VAL A 779 -18.20 -4.37 -22.42
C VAL A 779 -19.62 -4.00 -22.78
N VAL A 780 -20.48 -4.97 -23.07
CA VAL A 780 -21.90 -4.78 -23.38
C VAL A 780 -22.74 -5.42 -22.28
N VAL A 781 -23.61 -4.62 -21.68
CA VAL A 781 -24.53 -5.05 -20.62
C VAL A 781 -25.96 -4.73 -21.04
N ASP A 782 -26.85 -5.73 -20.99
CA ASP A 782 -28.31 -5.54 -21.15
C ASP A 782 -28.96 -5.60 -19.76
N LEU A 783 -29.55 -4.51 -19.33
CA LEU A 783 -30.37 -4.44 -18.12
C LEU A 783 -31.85 -4.45 -18.53
N ASN A 784 -32.49 -5.60 -18.43
CA ASN A 784 -33.91 -5.76 -18.71
C ASN A 784 -34.69 -5.45 -17.41
N ARG A 785 -35.05 -4.22 -17.25
CA ARG A 785 -35.82 -3.74 -16.10
C ARG A 785 -36.75 -2.61 -16.52
N ASP A 786 -38.01 -2.75 -16.22
CA ASP A 786 -39.04 -1.77 -16.52
C ASP A 786 -38.95 -0.54 -15.59
N GLY A 787 -39.51 0.56 -16.05
CA GLY A 787 -39.66 1.75 -15.23
C GLY A 787 -38.45 2.67 -15.13
N LEU A 788 -37.25 2.22 -15.51
CA LEU A 788 -36.04 3.04 -15.48
C LEU A 788 -36.04 4.11 -16.59
N ARG A 789 -35.62 5.31 -16.24
CA ARG A 789 -35.37 6.43 -17.15
C ARG A 789 -33.89 6.80 -17.09
N PHE A 790 -33.22 6.78 -18.23
CA PHE A 790 -31.81 7.18 -18.33
C PHE A 790 -31.61 8.66 -17.95
N VAL A 791 -30.56 8.95 -17.19
CA VAL A 791 -30.19 10.29 -16.72
C VAL A 791 -28.86 10.72 -17.33
N SER A 792 -27.79 9.97 -17.09
CA SER A 792 -26.43 10.30 -17.54
C SER A 792 -25.54 9.08 -17.59
N ALA A 793 -24.41 9.19 -18.29
CA ALA A 793 -23.35 8.19 -18.28
C ALA A 793 -21.98 8.85 -18.39
N ASP A 794 -20.95 8.12 -17.98
CA ASP A 794 -19.56 8.55 -18.12
C ASP A 794 -19.15 8.66 -19.60
N PRO A 795 -18.12 9.45 -19.93
CA PRO A 795 -17.54 9.47 -21.28
C PRO A 795 -17.15 8.06 -21.74
N GLY A 796 -17.48 7.72 -22.99
CA GLY A 796 -17.24 6.39 -23.57
C GLY A 796 -18.32 5.34 -23.25
N VAL A 797 -19.36 5.71 -22.47
CA VAL A 797 -20.53 4.84 -22.23
C VAL A 797 -21.72 5.30 -23.07
N THR A 798 -22.24 4.38 -23.89
CA THR A 798 -23.45 4.60 -24.69
C THR A 798 -24.60 3.80 -24.11
N VAL A 799 -25.74 4.47 -23.89
CA VAL A 799 -26.97 3.87 -23.35
C VAL A 799 -28.08 3.97 -24.37
N THR A 800 -28.65 2.82 -24.77
CA THR A 800 -29.75 2.74 -25.78
C THR A 800 -30.93 1.93 -25.26
N ARG A 801 -32.14 2.32 -25.61
CA ARG A 801 -33.35 1.59 -25.25
C ARG A 801 -33.39 0.23 -25.99
N ARG A 802 -33.73 -0.86 -25.29
CA ARG A 802 -33.90 -2.20 -25.84
C ARG A 802 -35.14 -2.85 -25.25
N GLY A 803 -36.23 -2.83 -25.99
CA GLY A 803 -37.53 -3.27 -25.47
C GLY A 803 -37.97 -2.42 -24.28
N SER A 804 -38.29 -3.06 -23.15
CA SER A 804 -38.58 -2.39 -21.88
C SER A 804 -37.34 -2.02 -21.09
N GLY A 805 -36.15 -2.58 -21.42
CA GLY A 805 -34.88 -2.37 -20.73
C GLY A 805 -33.90 -1.46 -21.47
N TRP A 806 -32.63 -1.59 -21.10
CA TRP A 806 -31.53 -0.76 -21.57
C TRP A 806 -30.32 -1.59 -21.98
N ARG A 807 -29.69 -1.24 -23.10
CA ARG A 807 -28.35 -1.70 -23.46
C ARG A 807 -27.34 -0.64 -23.12
N ILE A 808 -26.32 -1.00 -22.37
CA ILE A 808 -25.21 -0.16 -21.93
C ILE A 808 -23.94 -0.71 -22.59
N VAL A 809 -23.24 0.09 -23.38
CA VAL A 809 -22.00 -0.25 -24.05
C VAL A 809 -20.92 0.67 -23.53
N ALA A 810 -19.95 0.12 -22.83
CA ALA A 810 -18.78 0.85 -22.34
C ALA A 810 -17.57 0.57 -23.24
N ALA A 811 -16.95 1.59 -23.80
CA ALA A 811 -15.65 1.49 -24.42
C ALA A 811 -14.58 1.32 -23.33
N THR A 812 -13.97 0.13 -23.25
CA THR A 812 -13.04 -0.23 -22.16
C THR A 812 -11.57 -0.22 -22.57
N ALA A 813 -11.28 -0.10 -23.86
CA ALA A 813 -9.91 0.02 -24.36
C ALA A 813 -9.20 1.24 -23.73
N GLY A 814 -8.04 1.01 -23.10
CA GLY A 814 -7.25 2.06 -22.44
C GLY A 814 -7.75 2.50 -21.07
N LEU A 815 -8.83 1.90 -20.54
CA LEU A 815 -9.31 2.18 -19.18
C LEU A 815 -8.56 1.39 -18.09
N ALA A 816 -7.72 0.44 -18.45
CA ALA A 816 -6.92 -0.38 -17.52
C ALA A 816 -7.75 -0.95 -16.34
N GLY A 817 -8.96 -1.46 -16.61
CA GLY A 817 -9.85 -2.03 -15.59
C GLY A 817 -10.63 -1.02 -14.75
N ALA A 818 -10.52 0.28 -15.02
CA ALA A 818 -11.30 1.30 -14.32
C ALA A 818 -12.81 1.12 -14.50
N THR A 819 -13.56 1.46 -13.46
CA THR A 819 -15.02 1.44 -13.50
C THR A 819 -15.56 2.66 -14.25
N VAL A 820 -16.59 2.42 -15.06
CA VAL A 820 -17.44 3.45 -15.67
C VAL A 820 -18.90 3.23 -15.28
N THR A 821 -19.72 4.29 -15.38
CA THR A 821 -21.10 4.26 -14.85
C THR A 821 -22.13 4.77 -15.83
N ALA A 822 -23.37 4.28 -15.63
CA ALA A 822 -24.59 4.85 -16.18
C ALA A 822 -25.62 5.04 -15.06
N SER A 823 -26.30 6.18 -15.04
CA SER A 823 -27.26 6.56 -13.99
C SER A 823 -28.68 6.61 -14.55
N PHE A 824 -29.61 6.12 -13.74
CA PHE A 824 -31.06 6.05 -14.04
C PHE A 824 -31.88 6.55 -12.84
N VAL A 825 -33.16 6.84 -13.11
CA VAL A 825 -34.20 7.13 -12.11
C VAL A 825 -35.50 6.46 -12.46
#